data_61b054ea586366d1ed15be6897581b77
#
_entry.id   61b054ea586366d1ed15be6897581b77
#
_cell.length_a   1.000
_cell.length_b   1.000
_cell.length_c   1.000
_cell.angle_alpha   90.00
_cell.angle_beta   90.00
_cell.angle_gamma   90.00
#
_symmetry.space_group_name_H-M   'P 1'
#
loop_
_entity.id
_entity.type
_entity.pdbx_description
1 polymer ?
#
loop_
_entity_poly.entity_id
_entity_poly.type
_entity_poly.pdbx_seq_one_letter_code
_entity_poly.pdbx_strand_id
1 'polypeptide(L)'
;MWKRIGMLLLILPLLVISIPVGPVSAAATFSNPVIHADVPDSDVIRVGNVYYMTSTTMHMNPGVPIMKSYDLVNWEIVNYVYDTYANTDSHNLNNGQNEYGRGSWASSLRYNNGVYYVAFSSLSTGKTYIYKTGNIETGPWTISTLGSYYHDASLLFDNGRAFLVHGTDNISIVELNAEATAVKAGGLNQVLITNASNVAGSNFIVKAEGAHIQKINGKYYVFLIAWPTGDSRVQITYRADSLTGPYTGRVVLRDSGIAQGGIVDTATGSWYALLFRDSGAVGRIPYLVPVTWSDNWPVFGVNGKVPLTMNVPVEGYPAKKIYGSDEFNAGTGTGSVQQLLVNSGFEDASLSPWTSNNTATIAATSSEFFGGSKSLLVSSRQQTAAGVKQVITGKVTQGGVYTFSAKVKYTTGPATKTFNFSIQNGPSYTGISIMGSATLTKGQWGTIQGTYTVPANADLSQTFVFLETPYSSNPDPANDLMDFYVDDVSFNTTAATGGTSTGLAKFWQWNHNPDPANWSLTQRSGFMRLTTGKVSPSLLEARNTLTQRTFGPKSTGTVAMETAGMKDGDYAGLAAFQARYGFVSVKLSGNAKSIVMANASSGTMTEVASVPLNQNRVYFRVMCDFTNQTDKAYFAYSLDGTNWTTIGNTLQMSYTLPHFMGYRFALFNYATKSTGGFVDFDYFRVE
;
A
#
# COMPACT_ATOMS: atom_id res chain seq x y z
N MET A 1 -94.97 -17.75 -19.74
CA MET A 1 -94.14 -16.70 -20.33
C MET A 1 -92.87 -16.56 -19.45
N TRP A 2 -91.84 -17.18 -19.82
CA TRP A 2 -90.57 -17.10 -19.06
C TRP A 2 -89.52 -16.33 -19.87
N LYS A 3 -89.08 -15.17 -19.28
CA LYS A 3 -87.93 -14.41 -19.82
C LYS A 3 -86.64 -15.00 -19.32
N ARG A 4 -85.77 -15.44 -20.24
CA ARG A 4 -84.39 -15.85 -19.94
C ARG A 4 -83.52 -14.56 -19.90
N ILE A 5 -82.83 -14.36 -18.73
CA ILE A 5 -81.80 -13.32 -18.56
C ILE A 5 -80.45 -14.03 -18.84
N GLY A 6 -79.81 -13.61 -19.92
CA GLY A 6 -78.44 -14.03 -20.25
C GLY A 6 -77.43 -13.22 -19.47
N MET A 7 -76.61 -13.92 -18.68
CA MET A 7 -75.51 -13.31 -17.91
C MET A 7 -74.24 -13.33 -18.80
N LEU A 8 -73.77 -12.17 -19.19
CA LEU A 8 -72.55 -11.98 -19.99
C LEU A 8 -71.35 -12.00 -18.98
N LEU A 9 -70.52 -13.06 -19.02
CA LEU A 9 -69.24 -13.13 -18.30
C LEU A 9 -68.19 -12.37 -19.12
N LEU A 10 -67.77 -11.19 -18.57
CA LEU A 10 -66.58 -10.49 -19.08
C LEU A 10 -65.31 -11.18 -18.53
N ILE A 11 -64.56 -11.88 -19.40
CA ILE A 11 -63.26 -12.40 -19.09
C ILE A 11 -62.25 -11.28 -19.36
N LEU A 12 -61.67 -10.70 -18.29
CA LEU A 12 -60.58 -9.73 -18.33
C LEU A 12 -59.28 -10.54 -18.53
N PRO A 13 -58.45 -10.34 -19.55
CA PRO A 13 -57.18 -10.98 -19.64
C PRO A 13 -56.21 -10.32 -18.60
N LEU A 14 -55.75 -11.14 -17.68
CA LEU A 14 -54.65 -10.76 -16.76
C LEU A 14 -53.33 -10.64 -17.56
N LEU A 15 -52.91 -9.41 -17.83
CA LEU A 15 -51.63 -9.14 -18.45
C LEU A 15 -50.54 -9.42 -17.40
N VAL A 16 -49.89 -10.56 -17.41
CA VAL A 16 -48.71 -10.85 -16.61
C VAL A 16 -47.55 -10.07 -17.21
N ILE A 17 -47.22 -8.92 -16.65
CA ILE A 17 -45.98 -8.21 -16.97
C ILE A 17 -44.86 -8.96 -16.32
N SER A 18 -44.15 -9.79 -17.09
CA SER A 18 -42.85 -10.33 -16.64
C SER A 18 -41.82 -9.21 -16.66
N ILE A 19 -41.51 -8.66 -15.48
CA ILE A 19 -40.35 -7.78 -15.29
C ILE A 19 -39.13 -8.68 -15.51
N PRO A 20 -38.25 -8.39 -16.49
CA PRO A 20 -37.02 -9.12 -16.60
C PRO A 20 -36.19 -8.86 -15.35
N VAL A 21 -36.00 -9.88 -14.51
CA VAL A 21 -35.00 -9.87 -13.45
C VAL A 21 -33.67 -9.89 -14.18
N GLY A 22 -32.99 -8.77 -14.24
CA GLY A 22 -31.62 -8.71 -14.75
C GLY A 22 -30.74 -9.72 -13.98
N PRO A 23 -29.67 -10.23 -14.56
CA PRO A 23 -28.78 -11.15 -13.87
C PRO A 23 -28.30 -10.51 -12.56
N VAL A 24 -28.64 -11.10 -11.42
CA VAL A 24 -28.06 -10.73 -10.14
C VAL A 24 -26.57 -10.98 -10.28
N SER A 25 -25.77 -9.93 -10.31
CA SER A 25 -24.31 -10.06 -10.25
C SER A 25 -23.97 -10.86 -9.00
N ALA A 26 -23.19 -11.92 -9.13
CA ALA A 26 -22.69 -12.64 -7.97
C ALA A 26 -21.89 -11.67 -7.10
N ALA A 27 -22.14 -11.71 -5.78
CA ALA A 27 -21.42 -10.87 -4.83
C ALA A 27 -19.91 -11.08 -4.98
N ALA A 28 -19.16 -9.99 -5.01
CA ALA A 28 -17.70 -10.06 -5.07
C ALA A 28 -17.15 -10.76 -3.83
N THR A 29 -16.25 -11.73 -4.02
CA THR A 29 -15.64 -12.50 -2.94
C THR A 29 -14.16 -12.16 -2.79
N PHE A 30 -13.61 -12.36 -1.59
CA PHE A 30 -12.18 -12.31 -1.33
C PHE A 30 -11.74 -13.54 -0.55
N SER A 31 -10.42 -13.77 -0.51
CA SER A 31 -9.83 -14.86 0.29
C SER A 31 -8.94 -14.30 1.39
N ASN A 32 -9.08 -14.84 2.60
CA ASN A 32 -8.14 -14.60 3.71
C ASN A 32 -6.78 -15.30 3.46
N PRO A 33 -5.65 -14.71 3.89
CA PRO A 33 -5.51 -13.43 4.59
C PRO A 33 -5.87 -12.24 3.70
N VAL A 34 -6.50 -11.21 4.28
CA VAL A 34 -6.95 -10.02 3.55
C VAL A 34 -5.75 -9.19 3.02
N ILE A 35 -4.64 -9.18 3.75
CA ILE A 35 -3.35 -8.65 3.32
C ILE A 35 -2.32 -9.75 3.55
N HIS A 36 -1.66 -10.25 2.50
CA HIS A 36 -0.66 -11.29 2.61
C HIS A 36 0.76 -10.71 2.74
N ALA A 37 0.92 -9.74 3.65
CA ALA A 37 2.18 -9.08 3.99
C ALA A 37 2.20 -8.73 5.48
N ASP A 38 3.38 -8.40 6.03
CA ASP A 38 3.55 -8.08 7.45
C ASP A 38 2.83 -6.79 7.84
N VAL A 39 1.71 -6.92 8.55
CA VAL A 39 0.89 -5.84 9.11
C VAL A 39 0.47 -6.25 10.53
N PRO A 40 1.42 -6.22 11.48
CA PRO A 40 1.18 -6.69 12.83
C PRO A 40 0.39 -5.68 13.68
N ASP A 41 -0.30 -6.20 14.70
CA ASP A 41 -0.92 -5.42 15.78
C ASP A 41 -1.84 -4.31 15.23
N SER A 42 -2.71 -4.66 14.27
CA SER A 42 -3.57 -3.70 13.60
C SER A 42 -4.66 -3.15 14.51
N ASP A 43 -4.85 -1.82 14.51
CA ASP A 43 -6.01 -1.15 15.11
C ASP A 43 -6.80 -0.43 14.02
N VAL A 44 -8.09 -0.71 13.92
CA VAL A 44 -8.96 -0.25 12.84
C VAL A 44 -10.14 0.54 13.38
N ILE A 45 -10.45 1.66 12.71
CA ILE A 45 -11.65 2.46 12.97
C ILE A 45 -12.42 2.74 11.69
N ARG A 46 -13.72 3.05 11.83
CA ARG A 46 -14.54 3.60 10.76
C ARG A 46 -14.88 5.05 11.03
N VAL A 47 -14.72 5.90 10.02
CA VAL A 47 -15.16 7.30 10.04
C VAL A 47 -16.00 7.57 8.79
N GLY A 48 -17.32 7.70 8.97
CA GLY A 48 -18.24 7.73 7.83
C GLY A 48 -18.24 6.41 7.07
N ASN A 49 -17.90 6.46 5.79
CA ASN A 49 -17.78 5.30 4.89
C ASN A 49 -16.33 4.86 4.65
N VAL A 50 -15.38 5.38 5.43
CA VAL A 50 -13.96 5.10 5.29
C VAL A 50 -13.45 4.34 6.49
N TYR A 51 -12.62 3.33 6.25
CA TYR A 51 -11.88 2.61 7.28
C TYR A 51 -10.43 3.07 7.29
N TYR A 52 -9.90 3.32 8.47
CA TYR A 52 -8.49 3.61 8.69
C TYR A 52 -7.90 2.59 9.63
N MET A 53 -6.68 2.16 9.33
CA MET A 53 -5.95 1.16 10.11
C MET A 53 -4.52 1.64 10.35
N THR A 54 -3.99 1.38 11.55
CA THR A 54 -2.59 1.51 11.90
C THR A 54 -1.95 0.16 12.16
N SER A 55 -0.62 0.11 12.18
CA SER A 55 0.14 -1.12 12.45
C SER A 55 1.50 -0.79 13.06
N THR A 56 2.05 -1.72 13.81
CA THR A 56 3.42 -1.70 14.33
C THR A 56 4.44 -1.57 13.20
N THR A 57 5.48 -0.75 13.40
CA THR A 57 6.59 -0.59 12.44
C THR A 57 7.97 -0.74 13.06
N MET A 58 8.06 -0.92 14.38
CA MET A 58 9.32 -1.06 15.10
C MET A 58 10.33 0.05 14.75
N HIS A 59 11.46 -0.32 14.19
CA HIS A 59 12.58 0.54 13.81
C HIS A 59 12.45 1.15 12.40
N MET A 60 11.40 0.80 11.64
CA MET A 60 11.21 1.30 10.27
C MET A 60 10.65 2.72 10.24
N ASN A 61 11.21 3.57 9.38
CA ASN A 61 10.81 4.97 9.19
C ASN A 61 10.51 5.29 7.71
N PRO A 62 9.45 6.07 7.45
CA PRO A 62 8.49 6.65 8.38
C PRO A 62 7.69 5.57 9.12
N GLY A 63 7.15 5.90 10.31
CA GLY A 63 6.52 4.92 11.19
C GLY A 63 5.05 5.16 11.47
N VAL A 64 4.39 4.08 11.89
CA VAL A 64 2.96 3.93 12.09
C VAL A 64 2.19 4.33 10.82
N PRO A 65 2.09 3.43 9.83
CA PRO A 65 1.38 3.71 8.59
C PRO A 65 -0.11 3.95 8.87
N ILE A 66 -0.67 4.93 8.18
CA ILE A 66 -2.11 5.10 8.06
C ILE A 66 -2.53 4.40 6.79
N MET A 67 -3.23 3.30 6.94
CA MET A 67 -3.81 2.55 5.83
C MET A 67 -5.28 2.88 5.71
N LYS A 68 -5.78 2.99 4.49
CA LYS A 68 -7.15 3.36 4.15
C LYS A 68 -7.81 2.27 3.33
N SER A 69 -9.09 2.03 3.63
CA SER A 69 -9.96 1.15 2.85
C SER A 69 -11.39 1.70 2.84
N TYR A 70 -12.16 1.31 1.83
CA TYR A 70 -13.60 1.55 1.78
C TYR A 70 -14.42 0.26 1.98
N ASP A 71 -13.74 -0.91 1.99
CA ASP A 71 -14.39 -2.22 1.97
C ASP A 71 -13.80 -3.23 2.97
N LEU A 72 -12.80 -2.85 3.78
CA LEU A 72 -12.03 -3.70 4.71
C LEU A 72 -11.13 -4.75 4.03
N VAL A 73 -11.11 -4.81 2.70
CA VAL A 73 -10.36 -5.81 1.91
C VAL A 73 -9.21 -5.15 1.15
N ASN A 74 -9.49 -4.05 0.48
CA ASN A 74 -8.55 -3.34 -0.37
C ASN A 74 -7.94 -2.16 0.38
N TRP A 75 -6.66 -2.27 0.76
CA TRP A 75 -5.94 -1.32 1.59
C TRP A 75 -4.82 -0.61 0.84
N GLU A 76 -4.67 0.68 1.06
CA GLU A 76 -3.54 1.48 0.58
C GLU A 76 -2.94 2.31 1.72
N ILE A 77 -1.63 2.58 1.69
CA ILE A 77 -0.99 3.48 2.66
C ILE A 77 -1.21 4.91 2.19
N VAL A 78 -1.93 5.71 2.97
CA VAL A 78 -2.24 7.11 2.65
C VAL A 78 -1.38 8.11 3.38
N ASN A 79 -0.82 7.75 4.55
CA ASN A 79 0.04 8.61 5.35
C ASN A 79 0.88 7.80 6.34
N TYR A 80 1.75 8.48 7.06
CA TYR A 80 2.45 8.00 8.25
C TYR A 80 2.27 9.01 9.39
N VAL A 81 2.36 8.52 10.63
CA VAL A 81 2.19 9.36 11.82
C VAL A 81 3.42 10.24 12.05
N TYR A 82 4.61 9.73 11.70
CA TYR A 82 5.87 10.45 11.81
C TYR A 82 6.88 10.01 10.75
N ASP A 83 7.78 10.91 10.36
CA ASP A 83 8.95 10.57 9.54
C ASP A 83 10.04 9.91 10.41
N THR A 84 10.34 10.52 11.56
CA THR A 84 11.18 9.98 12.63
C THR A 84 10.63 10.49 13.97
N TYR A 85 10.64 9.68 15.03
CA TYR A 85 10.11 10.08 16.34
C TYR A 85 11.19 10.35 17.38
N ALA A 86 12.40 9.87 17.17
CA ALA A 86 13.54 10.09 18.03
C ALA A 86 14.84 10.14 17.22
N ASN A 87 15.87 10.77 17.77
CA ASN A 87 17.18 10.94 17.13
C ASN A 87 18.28 10.62 18.14
N THR A 88 18.59 9.34 18.28
CA THR A 88 19.67 8.82 19.16
C THR A 88 20.62 7.96 18.32
N ASP A 89 21.75 7.55 18.91
CA ASP A 89 22.69 6.66 18.23
C ASP A 89 22.05 5.36 17.75
N SER A 90 21.16 4.79 18.57
CA SER A 90 20.45 3.56 18.20
C SER A 90 19.46 3.78 17.03
N HIS A 91 18.75 4.90 17.00
CA HIS A 91 17.87 5.26 15.88
C HIS A 91 18.63 5.54 14.57
N ASN A 92 19.89 5.96 14.69
CA ASN A 92 20.75 6.33 13.56
C ASN A 92 21.75 5.22 13.17
N LEU A 93 21.69 4.06 13.81
CA LEU A 93 22.68 2.97 13.65
C LEU A 93 24.12 3.43 13.90
N ASN A 94 24.34 4.36 14.85
CA ASN A 94 25.66 4.85 15.21
C ASN A 94 26.27 4.04 16.38
N ASN A 95 27.59 3.99 16.43
CA ASN A 95 28.36 3.39 17.55
C ASN A 95 27.97 1.93 17.85
N GLY A 96 27.58 1.14 16.81
CA GLY A 96 27.15 -0.24 16.97
C GLY A 96 25.78 -0.42 17.63
N GLN A 97 25.06 0.68 17.90
CA GLN A 97 23.72 0.65 18.49
C GLN A 97 22.64 0.52 17.42
N ASN A 98 21.48 -0.03 17.78
CA ASN A 98 20.35 -0.22 16.89
C ASN A 98 19.01 -0.27 17.65
N GLU A 99 17.91 -0.17 16.90
CA GLU A 99 16.52 -0.21 17.38
C GLU A 99 15.78 -1.49 16.99
N TYR A 100 16.48 -2.51 16.50
CA TYR A 100 15.83 -3.75 16.07
C TYR A 100 14.93 -4.32 17.17
N GLY A 101 13.63 -4.53 16.85
CA GLY A 101 12.62 -5.01 17.77
C GLY A 101 12.27 -4.07 18.94
N ARG A 102 12.63 -2.78 18.89
CA ARG A 102 12.48 -1.84 20.03
C ARG A 102 11.72 -0.57 19.72
N GLY A 103 11.61 -0.13 18.49
CA GLY A 103 11.03 1.14 18.04
C GLY A 103 9.57 1.35 18.43
N SER A 104 8.68 1.68 17.47
CA SER A 104 7.25 1.84 17.72
C SER A 104 6.55 0.48 17.82
N TRP A 105 5.96 0.18 18.97
CA TRP A 105 5.19 -1.03 19.25
C TRP A 105 3.72 -0.86 18.84
N ALA A 106 2.85 -1.78 19.25
CA ALA A 106 1.43 -1.76 18.95
C ALA A 106 0.82 -0.37 19.13
N SER A 107 0.10 0.09 18.12
CA SER A 107 -0.50 1.42 18.09
C SER A 107 -2.01 1.37 18.27
N SER A 108 -2.56 2.41 18.91
CA SER A 108 -4.00 2.62 19.06
C SER A 108 -4.45 3.80 18.22
N LEU A 109 -5.46 3.59 17.38
CA LEU A 109 -6.07 4.60 16.52
C LEU A 109 -7.48 4.93 17.00
N ARG A 110 -7.78 6.21 17.26
CA ARG A 110 -9.13 6.67 17.64
C ARG A 110 -9.51 7.95 16.91
N TYR A 111 -10.81 8.13 16.72
CA TYR A 111 -11.41 9.37 16.22
C TYR A 111 -12.38 9.92 17.27
N ASN A 112 -12.18 11.15 17.70
CA ASN A 112 -13.04 11.79 18.69
C ASN A 112 -13.21 13.28 18.36
N ASN A 113 -14.46 13.72 18.20
CA ASN A 113 -14.83 15.14 17.97
C ASN A 113 -14.03 15.82 16.85
N GLY A 114 -13.91 15.18 15.69
CA GLY A 114 -13.20 15.76 14.53
C GLY A 114 -11.68 15.59 14.55
N VAL A 115 -11.11 14.95 15.57
CA VAL A 115 -9.67 14.77 15.74
C VAL A 115 -9.34 13.27 15.73
N TYR A 116 -8.30 12.90 14.99
CA TYR A 116 -7.70 11.59 15.01
C TYR A 116 -6.55 11.54 16.01
N TYR A 117 -6.47 10.45 16.76
CA TYR A 117 -5.44 10.19 17.76
C TYR A 117 -4.75 8.88 17.48
N VAL A 118 -3.43 8.86 17.50
CA VAL A 118 -2.60 7.64 17.44
C VAL A 118 -1.68 7.61 18.63
N ALA A 119 -1.78 6.55 19.44
CA ALA A 119 -0.86 6.31 20.55
C ALA A 119 -0.01 5.08 20.26
N PHE A 120 1.27 5.13 20.61
CA PHE A 120 2.17 3.99 20.64
C PHE A 120 3.25 4.16 21.71
N SER A 121 3.85 3.06 22.14
CA SER A 121 4.94 3.06 23.11
C SER A 121 6.24 2.57 22.47
N SER A 122 7.38 3.08 22.96
CA SER A 122 8.70 2.69 22.50
C SER A 122 9.57 2.23 23.67
N LEU A 123 10.10 1.00 23.55
CA LEU A 123 11.00 0.42 24.54
C LEU A 123 12.33 1.17 24.64
N SER A 124 12.85 1.67 23.52
CA SER A 124 14.14 2.36 23.50
C SER A 124 14.13 3.70 24.18
N THR A 125 13.01 4.43 24.07
CA THR A 125 12.88 5.74 24.74
C THR A 125 12.23 5.63 26.12
N GLY A 126 11.61 4.50 26.46
CA GLY A 126 10.88 4.30 27.70
C GLY A 126 9.62 5.18 27.83
N LYS A 127 9.06 5.62 26.70
CA LYS A 127 7.97 6.60 26.63
C LYS A 127 6.80 6.09 25.81
N THR A 128 5.64 6.72 26.02
CA THR A 128 4.45 6.60 25.18
C THR A 128 4.20 7.93 24.47
N TYR A 129 3.93 7.86 23.19
CA TYR A 129 3.69 8.99 22.30
C TYR A 129 2.22 9.03 21.89
N ILE A 130 1.63 10.22 21.88
CA ILE A 130 0.27 10.46 21.39
C ILE A 130 0.34 11.52 20.31
N TYR A 131 0.02 11.14 19.09
CA TYR A 131 -0.08 12.03 17.96
C TYR A 131 -1.54 12.35 17.66
N LYS A 132 -1.82 13.58 17.26
CA LYS A 132 -3.17 14.00 16.88
C LYS A 132 -3.18 14.91 15.66
N THR A 133 -4.25 14.78 14.85
CA THR A 133 -4.47 15.59 13.65
C THR A 133 -5.96 15.74 13.35
N GLY A 134 -6.34 16.85 12.72
CA GLY A 134 -7.67 17.01 12.11
C GLY A 134 -7.81 16.33 10.75
N ASN A 135 -6.69 15.99 10.10
CA ASN A 135 -6.68 15.32 8.79
C ASN A 135 -5.70 14.15 8.78
N ILE A 136 -6.23 12.93 8.88
CA ILE A 136 -5.43 11.72 8.99
C ILE A 136 -4.63 11.40 7.71
N GLU A 137 -5.12 11.81 6.53
CA GLU A 137 -4.50 11.50 5.23
C GLU A 137 -3.36 12.45 4.87
N THR A 138 -3.35 13.67 5.44
CA THR A 138 -2.35 14.69 5.08
C THR A 138 -1.63 15.32 6.27
N GLY A 139 -2.11 15.11 7.52
CA GLY A 139 -1.57 15.79 8.68
C GLY A 139 -1.97 17.28 8.72
N PRO A 140 -1.17 18.19 9.29
CA PRO A 140 0.01 17.85 10.09
C PRO A 140 -0.36 17.13 11.40
N TRP A 141 0.59 16.37 11.94
CA TRP A 141 0.47 15.75 13.24
C TRP A 141 1.10 16.61 14.34
N THR A 142 0.42 16.73 15.46
CA THR A 142 0.99 17.27 16.69
C THR A 142 1.28 16.14 17.67
N ILE A 143 2.41 16.23 18.38
CA ILE A 143 2.90 15.18 19.28
C ILE A 143 2.76 15.61 20.74
N SER A 144 2.39 14.66 21.59
CA SER A 144 2.51 14.73 23.05
C SER A 144 3.25 13.49 23.54
N THR A 145 4.07 13.64 24.58
CA THR A 145 4.88 12.54 25.11
C THR A 145 4.52 12.33 26.57
N LEU A 146 4.11 11.11 26.90
CA LEU A 146 3.94 10.68 28.29
C LEU A 146 5.28 10.16 28.82
N GLY A 147 5.62 10.50 30.07
CA GLY A 147 6.91 10.19 30.67
C GLY A 147 7.13 8.72 31.02
N SER A 148 6.14 7.84 30.76
CA SER A 148 6.18 6.41 31.07
C SER A 148 5.90 5.56 29.83
N TYR A 149 6.47 4.36 29.81
CA TYR A 149 6.15 3.32 28.85
C TYR A 149 4.88 2.59 29.28
N TYR A 150 3.82 2.66 28.50
CA TYR A 150 2.57 1.93 28.69
C TYR A 150 2.48 0.83 27.64
N HIS A 151 2.70 -0.42 28.05
CA HIS A 151 2.76 -1.57 27.14
C HIS A 151 1.42 -1.81 26.44
N ASP A 152 1.43 -1.94 25.11
CA ASP A 152 0.28 -2.18 24.25
C ASP A 152 -0.92 -1.28 24.59
N ALA A 153 -0.66 0.01 24.58
CA ALA A 153 -1.59 1.01 25.04
C ALA A 153 -2.76 1.23 24.09
N SER A 154 -3.98 1.23 24.62
CA SER A 154 -5.22 1.51 23.89
C SER A 154 -5.92 2.75 24.42
N LEU A 155 -6.19 3.73 23.56
CA LEU A 155 -6.95 4.94 23.88
C LEU A 155 -8.45 4.66 23.96
N LEU A 156 -9.12 5.31 24.91
CA LEU A 156 -10.58 5.39 24.99
C LEU A 156 -11.00 6.83 25.30
N PHE A 157 -11.96 7.34 24.54
CA PHE A 157 -12.67 8.58 24.84
C PHE A 157 -14.09 8.23 25.27
N ASP A 158 -14.48 8.66 26.46
CA ASP A 158 -15.80 8.39 27.04
C ASP A 158 -16.28 9.54 27.93
N ASN A 159 -17.48 10.06 27.68
CA ASN A 159 -18.11 11.15 28.44
C ASN A 159 -17.20 12.37 28.67
N GLY A 160 -16.47 12.80 27.62
CA GLY A 160 -15.57 13.95 27.68
C GLY A 160 -14.25 13.68 28.42
N ARG A 161 -13.98 12.44 28.80
CA ARG A 161 -12.73 12.00 29.46
C ARG A 161 -11.90 11.14 28.49
N ALA A 162 -10.59 11.16 28.67
CA ALA A 162 -9.65 10.34 27.90
C ALA A 162 -8.93 9.36 28.84
N PHE A 163 -8.73 8.14 28.36
CA PHE A 163 -8.11 7.05 29.11
C PHE A 163 -7.13 6.27 28.25
N LEU A 164 -6.13 5.66 28.89
CA LEU A 164 -5.20 4.74 28.31
C LEU A 164 -5.27 3.40 29.07
N VAL A 165 -5.65 2.33 28.36
CA VAL A 165 -5.67 0.96 28.89
C VAL A 165 -4.43 0.24 28.38
N HIS A 166 -3.71 -0.46 29.27
CA HIS A 166 -2.39 -1.01 28.97
C HIS A 166 -2.02 -2.18 29.88
N GLY A 167 -0.97 -2.89 29.53
CA GLY A 167 -0.34 -3.88 30.41
C GLY A 167 -0.36 -5.31 29.86
N THR A 168 0.27 -6.19 30.62
CA THR A 168 0.35 -7.65 30.34
C THR A 168 -0.16 -8.37 31.57
N ASP A 169 -1.10 -9.30 31.39
CA ASP A 169 -1.77 -10.12 32.42
C ASP A 169 -2.58 -9.30 33.43
N ASN A 170 -2.00 -8.29 34.04
CA ASN A 170 -2.71 -7.25 34.79
C ASN A 170 -2.96 -6.06 33.85
N ILE A 171 -4.20 -5.93 33.40
CA ILE A 171 -4.60 -4.86 32.49
C ILE A 171 -5.05 -3.66 33.35
N SER A 172 -4.35 -2.55 33.16
CA SER A 172 -4.53 -1.32 33.92
C SER A 172 -5.13 -0.21 33.08
N ILE A 173 -5.69 0.79 33.75
CA ILE A 173 -6.18 2.03 33.13
C ILE A 173 -5.55 3.24 33.82
N VAL A 174 -5.18 4.24 33.03
CA VAL A 174 -4.78 5.57 33.51
C VAL A 174 -5.62 6.63 32.80
N GLU A 175 -6.11 7.61 33.57
CA GLU A 175 -6.84 8.77 33.02
C GLU A 175 -5.85 9.81 32.51
N LEU A 176 -6.11 10.29 31.31
CA LEU A 176 -5.42 11.42 30.70
C LEU A 176 -6.23 12.71 30.91
N ASN A 177 -5.62 13.86 30.69
CA ASN A 177 -6.38 15.10 30.54
C ASN A 177 -7.29 15.03 29.31
N ALA A 178 -8.27 15.92 29.18
CA ALA A 178 -9.27 15.86 28.11
C ALA A 178 -8.67 15.92 26.70
N GLU A 179 -7.55 16.59 26.55
CA GLU A 179 -6.81 16.74 25.29
C GLU A 179 -5.92 15.54 24.97
N ALA A 180 -5.86 14.54 25.85
CA ALA A 180 -5.00 13.36 25.78
C ALA A 180 -3.49 13.72 25.60
N THR A 181 -3.01 14.77 26.27
CA THR A 181 -1.62 15.24 26.15
C THR A 181 -0.76 14.90 27.36
N ALA A 182 -1.37 14.56 28.50
CA ALA A 182 -0.68 14.23 29.73
C ALA A 182 -1.53 13.31 30.62
N VAL A 183 -0.90 12.58 31.52
CA VAL A 183 -1.60 11.87 32.60
C VAL A 183 -2.25 12.90 33.53
N LYS A 184 -3.53 12.69 33.83
CA LYS A 184 -4.30 13.58 34.70
C LYS A 184 -3.90 13.38 36.17
N ALA A 185 -3.42 14.46 36.81
CA ALA A 185 -3.12 14.42 38.23
C ALA A 185 -4.38 14.10 39.05
N GLY A 186 -4.31 13.10 39.94
CA GLY A 186 -5.44 12.65 40.74
C GLY A 186 -6.55 11.98 39.94
N GLY A 187 -6.32 11.67 38.62
CA GLY A 187 -7.23 10.93 37.78
C GLY A 187 -7.27 9.43 38.12
N LEU A 188 -8.15 8.71 37.42
CA LEU A 188 -8.26 7.26 37.56
C LEU A 188 -6.91 6.59 37.20
N ASN A 189 -6.41 5.74 38.11
CA ASN A 189 -5.22 4.94 37.90
C ASN A 189 -5.36 3.65 38.72
N GLN A 190 -5.73 2.55 38.07
CA GLN A 190 -5.96 1.26 38.74
C GLN A 190 -5.84 0.08 37.80
N VAL A 191 -5.73 -1.12 38.35
CA VAL A 191 -5.87 -2.36 37.61
C VAL A 191 -7.36 -2.61 37.35
N LEU A 192 -7.72 -2.83 36.10
CA LEU A 192 -9.08 -3.20 35.65
C LEU A 192 -9.30 -4.70 35.72
N ILE A 193 -8.32 -5.49 35.27
CA ILE A 193 -8.41 -6.94 35.12
C ILE A 193 -7.10 -7.51 35.66
N THR A 194 -7.22 -8.37 36.67
CA THR A 194 -6.10 -9.14 37.24
C THR A 194 -6.04 -10.52 36.58
N ASN A 195 -4.83 -11.02 36.29
CA ASN A 195 -4.59 -12.34 35.73
C ASN A 195 -5.47 -12.62 34.50
N ALA A 196 -5.48 -11.67 33.56
CA ALA A 196 -6.32 -11.70 32.36
C ALA A 196 -6.10 -12.94 31.48
N SER A 197 -4.96 -13.60 31.63
CA SER A 197 -4.63 -14.84 30.92
C SER A 197 -5.46 -16.04 31.38
N ASN A 198 -5.92 -16.07 32.63
CA ASN A 198 -6.48 -17.26 33.26
C ASN A 198 -7.70 -17.86 32.54
N VAL A 199 -8.44 -17.03 31.76
CA VAL A 199 -9.57 -17.53 30.97
C VAL A 199 -9.14 -18.41 29.78
N ALA A 200 -7.85 -18.35 29.40
CA ALA A 200 -7.29 -19.10 28.27
C ALA A 200 -6.47 -20.33 28.70
N GLY A 201 -6.13 -20.45 29.99
CA GLY A 201 -5.34 -21.56 30.53
C GLY A 201 -4.54 -21.20 31.76
N SER A 202 -3.52 -22.00 32.08
CA SER A 202 -2.68 -21.80 33.27
C SER A 202 -1.20 -21.50 32.94
N ASN A 203 -0.71 -21.92 31.77
CA ASN A 203 0.68 -21.76 31.36
C ASN A 203 0.73 -21.06 30.00
N PHE A 204 1.66 -20.10 29.83
CA PHE A 204 1.70 -19.22 28.67
C PHE A 204 3.11 -19.04 28.14
N ILE A 205 3.23 -19.01 26.80
CA ILE A 205 4.40 -18.47 26.08
C ILE A 205 4.31 -16.95 26.10
N VAL A 206 3.10 -16.39 25.85
CA VAL A 206 2.79 -14.96 25.97
C VAL A 206 1.50 -14.82 26.78
N LYS A 207 1.58 -14.09 27.89
CA LYS A 207 0.40 -13.77 28.72
C LYS A 207 -0.50 -12.76 28.00
N ALA A 208 -1.72 -12.56 28.48
CA ALA A 208 -2.71 -11.67 27.88
C ALA A 208 -2.19 -10.24 27.75
N GLU A 209 -2.11 -9.74 26.50
CA GLU A 209 -1.63 -8.40 26.13
C GLU A 209 -2.36 -7.90 24.88
N GLY A 210 -1.87 -6.83 24.23
CA GLY A 210 -2.46 -6.32 22.98
C GLY A 210 -3.84 -5.70 23.23
N ALA A 211 -3.98 -4.85 24.24
CA ALA A 211 -5.26 -4.32 24.65
C ALA A 211 -5.90 -3.43 23.56
N HIS A 212 -7.18 -3.72 23.24
CA HIS A 212 -8.06 -2.84 22.49
C HIS A 212 -9.33 -2.60 23.29
N ILE A 213 -9.46 -1.41 23.92
CA ILE A 213 -10.66 -1.05 24.66
C ILE A 213 -11.66 -0.32 23.75
N GLN A 214 -12.92 -0.77 23.78
CA GLN A 214 -14.03 -0.17 23.02
C GLN A 214 -15.30 -0.11 23.87
N LYS A 215 -16.07 0.98 23.73
CA LYS A 215 -17.42 1.10 24.31
C LYS A 215 -18.45 0.84 23.21
N ILE A 216 -19.22 -0.22 23.33
CA ILE A 216 -20.19 -0.67 22.34
C ILE A 216 -21.52 -0.93 23.03
N ASN A 217 -22.59 -0.31 22.56
CA ASN A 217 -23.94 -0.46 23.13
C ASN A 217 -23.99 -0.27 24.67
N GLY A 218 -23.23 0.73 25.15
CA GLY A 218 -23.19 1.09 26.57
C GLY A 218 -22.32 0.19 27.45
N LYS A 219 -21.71 -0.86 26.91
CA LYS A 219 -20.79 -1.78 27.62
C LYS A 219 -19.34 -1.56 27.20
N TYR A 220 -18.41 -1.88 28.08
CA TYR A 220 -16.97 -1.78 27.84
C TYR A 220 -16.41 -3.16 27.51
N TYR A 221 -15.65 -3.24 26.41
CA TYR A 221 -14.98 -4.44 25.95
C TYR A 221 -13.48 -4.20 25.89
N VAL A 222 -12.71 -5.14 26.45
CA VAL A 222 -11.25 -5.17 26.30
C VAL A 222 -10.89 -6.44 25.55
N PHE A 223 -10.41 -6.28 24.33
CA PHE A 223 -9.91 -7.38 23.50
C PHE A 223 -8.42 -7.55 23.76
N LEU A 224 -7.98 -8.80 23.87
CA LEU A 224 -6.62 -9.19 24.22
C LEU A 224 -6.21 -10.43 23.41
N ILE A 225 -4.90 -10.62 23.24
CA ILE A 225 -4.28 -11.83 22.74
C ILE A 225 -3.58 -12.56 23.89
N ALA A 226 -3.56 -13.89 23.86
CA ALA A 226 -2.67 -14.70 24.69
C ALA A 226 -2.14 -15.89 23.90
N TRP A 227 -0.99 -16.43 24.32
CA TRP A 227 -0.42 -17.64 23.73
C TRP A 227 -0.22 -18.71 24.82
N PRO A 228 -1.20 -19.60 25.01
CA PRO A 228 -1.05 -20.72 25.93
C PRO A 228 0.04 -21.69 25.48
N THR A 229 0.78 -22.26 26.42
CA THR A 229 1.80 -23.27 26.14
C THR A 229 1.16 -24.53 25.57
N GLY A 230 1.69 -25.02 24.44
CA GLY A 230 1.15 -26.21 23.76
C GLY A 230 -0.04 -25.95 22.86
N ASP A 231 -0.41 -24.67 22.65
CA ASP A 231 -1.51 -24.24 21.79
C ASP A 231 -1.05 -23.11 20.84
N SER A 232 -1.93 -22.64 19.99
CA SER A 232 -1.76 -21.43 19.20
C SER A 232 -2.25 -20.20 19.98
N ARG A 233 -1.96 -18.98 19.46
CA ARG A 233 -2.51 -17.74 20.00
C ARG A 233 -4.04 -17.75 19.98
N VAL A 234 -4.66 -17.10 20.96
CA VAL A 234 -6.13 -17.02 21.14
C VAL A 234 -6.58 -15.59 21.34
N GLN A 235 -7.77 -15.27 20.85
CA GLN A 235 -8.45 -14.00 21.10
C GLN A 235 -9.28 -14.09 22.37
N ILE A 236 -9.03 -13.17 23.29
CA ILE A 236 -9.77 -13.04 24.55
C ILE A 236 -10.60 -11.76 24.50
N THR A 237 -11.76 -11.77 25.10
CA THR A 237 -12.58 -10.57 25.31
C THR A 237 -13.03 -10.52 26.77
N TYR A 238 -12.81 -9.39 27.41
CA TYR A 238 -13.38 -9.02 28.69
C TYR A 238 -14.51 -8.01 28.50
N ARG A 239 -15.58 -8.10 29.27
CA ARG A 239 -16.74 -7.21 29.18
C ARG A 239 -17.16 -6.75 30.57
N ALA A 240 -17.57 -5.49 30.68
CA ALA A 240 -18.17 -4.89 31.88
C ALA A 240 -19.29 -3.91 31.54
N ASP A 241 -20.17 -3.64 32.49
CA ASP A 241 -21.20 -2.59 32.38
C ASP A 241 -20.67 -1.20 32.80
N SER A 242 -19.59 -1.19 33.56
CA SER A 242 -18.89 0.03 33.99
C SER A 242 -17.44 0.02 33.52
N LEU A 243 -16.86 1.22 33.23
CA LEU A 243 -15.47 1.35 32.85
C LEU A 243 -14.50 0.73 33.87
N THR A 244 -14.84 0.80 35.15
CA THR A 244 -14.01 0.27 36.23
C THR A 244 -14.37 -1.18 36.63
N GLY A 245 -15.24 -1.83 35.86
CA GLY A 245 -15.64 -3.22 36.09
C GLY A 245 -16.84 -3.41 37.01
N PRO A 246 -17.06 -4.62 37.52
CA PRO A 246 -16.21 -5.79 37.32
C PRO A 246 -16.25 -6.34 35.90
N TYR A 247 -15.09 -6.81 35.40
CA TYR A 247 -14.94 -7.42 34.11
C TYR A 247 -15.09 -8.94 34.17
N THR A 248 -15.86 -9.49 33.23
CA THR A 248 -15.96 -10.95 32.99
C THR A 248 -15.31 -11.28 31.66
N GLY A 249 -14.47 -12.31 31.61
CA GLY A 249 -13.69 -12.67 30.41
C GLY A 249 -14.07 -14.03 29.84
N ARG A 250 -13.81 -14.20 28.56
CA ARG A 250 -13.83 -15.47 27.83
C ARG A 250 -12.92 -15.49 26.63
N VAL A 251 -12.48 -16.65 26.19
CA VAL A 251 -11.87 -16.87 24.88
C VAL A 251 -12.98 -16.80 23.83
N VAL A 252 -12.87 -15.91 22.85
CA VAL A 252 -13.86 -15.68 21.78
C VAL A 252 -13.44 -16.25 20.42
N LEU A 253 -12.14 -16.52 20.23
CA LEU A 253 -11.64 -17.23 19.06
C LEU A 253 -10.42 -18.09 19.45
N ARG A 254 -10.44 -19.34 19.00
CA ARG A 254 -9.33 -20.29 19.06
C ARG A 254 -9.23 -20.99 17.70
N ASP A 255 -8.55 -20.35 16.76
CA ASP A 255 -8.42 -20.85 15.40
C ASP A 255 -7.08 -20.48 14.78
N SER A 256 -6.20 -21.47 14.64
CA SER A 256 -4.92 -21.38 13.91
C SER A 256 -4.01 -20.22 14.32
N GLY A 257 -4.19 -19.68 15.54
CA GLY A 257 -3.40 -18.55 16.06
C GLY A 257 -3.82 -17.18 15.55
N ILE A 258 -5.00 -17.04 14.95
CA ILE A 258 -5.54 -15.74 14.50
C ILE A 258 -6.07 -15.00 15.73
N ALA A 259 -5.42 -13.88 16.08
CA ALA A 259 -5.76 -13.08 17.25
C ALA A 259 -5.14 -11.66 17.16
N GLN A 260 -5.37 -10.86 18.22
CA GLN A 260 -4.98 -9.47 18.45
C GLN A 260 -5.59 -8.48 17.47
N GLY A 261 -6.51 -7.69 17.99
CA GLY A 261 -7.23 -6.61 17.31
C GLY A 261 -8.55 -6.34 18.01
N GLY A 262 -9.11 -5.17 17.71
CA GLY A 262 -10.47 -4.80 18.08
C GLY A 262 -11.47 -5.20 16.99
N ILE A 263 -12.70 -4.69 17.14
CA ILE A 263 -13.75 -4.90 16.15
C ILE A 263 -14.20 -3.57 15.55
N VAL A 264 -14.73 -3.63 14.34
CA VAL A 264 -15.24 -2.46 13.60
C VAL A 264 -16.58 -2.82 12.95
N ASP A 265 -17.50 -1.86 12.93
CA ASP A 265 -18.79 -2.00 12.25
C ASP A 265 -18.70 -1.51 10.80
N THR A 266 -19.68 -1.92 10.00
CA THR A 266 -19.94 -1.33 8.68
C THR A 266 -21.10 -0.35 8.74
N ALA A 267 -21.27 0.47 7.72
CA ALA A 267 -22.43 1.36 7.59
C ALA A 267 -23.76 0.58 7.55
N THR A 268 -23.76 -0.70 7.19
CA THR A 268 -24.91 -1.59 7.15
C THR A 268 -25.15 -2.34 8.47
N GLY A 269 -24.32 -2.11 9.49
CA GLY A 269 -24.45 -2.72 10.82
C GLY A 269 -23.82 -4.11 10.98
N SER A 270 -23.12 -4.62 9.97
CA SER A 270 -22.30 -5.83 10.12
C SER A 270 -21.03 -5.50 10.88
N TRP A 271 -20.48 -6.50 11.60
CA TRP A 271 -19.27 -6.33 12.40
C TRP A 271 -18.17 -7.25 11.92
N TYR A 272 -16.93 -6.74 11.97
CA TYR A 272 -15.71 -7.47 11.61
C TYR A 272 -14.58 -7.19 12.58
N ALA A 273 -13.62 -8.09 12.65
CA ALA A 273 -12.33 -7.88 13.29
C ALA A 273 -11.21 -8.03 12.26
N LEU A 274 -10.16 -7.23 12.36
CA LEU A 274 -8.90 -7.44 11.67
C LEU A 274 -7.90 -7.99 12.69
N LEU A 275 -7.59 -9.29 12.57
CA LEU A 275 -6.73 -10.03 13.49
C LEU A 275 -5.55 -10.61 12.70
N PHE A 276 -4.36 -10.66 13.27
CA PHE A 276 -3.23 -11.25 12.57
C PHE A 276 -2.98 -12.73 12.95
N ARG A 277 -2.19 -13.39 12.13
CA ARG A 277 -1.59 -14.70 12.40
C ARG A 277 -0.09 -14.66 12.12
N ASP A 278 0.69 -15.29 13.03
CA ASP A 278 2.11 -15.55 12.77
C ASP A 278 2.25 -16.50 11.56
N SER A 279 2.96 -16.09 10.53
CA SER A 279 3.02 -16.77 9.23
C SER A 279 4.45 -17.00 8.74
N GLY A 280 5.36 -17.36 9.65
CA GLY A 280 6.77 -17.59 9.33
C GLY A 280 7.47 -16.31 8.86
N ALA A 281 8.34 -16.45 7.89
CA ALA A 281 9.23 -15.37 7.45
C ALA A 281 8.48 -14.19 6.78
N VAL A 282 7.27 -14.38 6.23
CA VAL A 282 6.49 -13.26 5.69
C VAL A 282 6.00 -12.31 6.79
N GLY A 283 5.98 -12.76 8.07
CA GLY A 283 5.61 -11.96 9.21
C GLY A 283 4.20 -12.25 9.74
N ARG A 284 3.59 -11.25 10.35
CA ARG A 284 2.26 -11.29 10.96
C ARG A 284 1.23 -10.74 9.98
N ILE A 285 0.42 -11.62 9.41
CA ILE A 285 -0.49 -11.28 8.32
C ILE A 285 -1.95 -11.17 8.80
N PRO A 286 -2.69 -10.10 8.43
CA PRO A 286 -4.06 -9.86 8.91
C PRO A 286 -5.11 -10.68 8.17
N TYR A 287 -6.08 -11.13 8.94
CA TYR A 287 -7.30 -11.82 8.52
C TYR A 287 -8.51 -10.95 8.83
N LEU A 288 -9.46 -10.88 7.93
CA LEU A 288 -10.76 -10.29 8.20
C LEU A 288 -11.69 -11.37 8.74
N VAL A 289 -12.20 -11.16 9.96
CA VAL A 289 -12.99 -12.11 10.71
C VAL A 289 -14.40 -11.55 10.90
N PRO A 290 -15.47 -12.22 10.45
CA PRO A 290 -16.83 -11.76 10.70
C PRO A 290 -17.15 -11.89 12.20
N VAL A 291 -17.89 -10.91 12.73
CA VAL A 291 -18.31 -10.89 14.14
C VAL A 291 -19.83 -10.75 14.22
N THR A 292 -20.45 -11.64 14.96
CA THR A 292 -21.87 -11.57 15.33
C THR A 292 -22.02 -11.37 16.83
N TRP A 293 -23.24 -11.19 17.33
CA TRP A 293 -23.50 -10.92 18.73
C TRP A 293 -24.48 -11.96 19.34
N SER A 294 -24.14 -12.45 20.53
CA SER A 294 -25.02 -13.28 21.34
C SER A 294 -24.92 -12.85 22.81
N ASP A 295 -26.02 -12.50 23.44
CA ASP A 295 -26.09 -12.05 24.86
C ASP A 295 -25.09 -10.91 25.17
N ASN A 296 -24.94 -9.96 24.26
CA ASN A 296 -23.96 -8.89 24.32
C ASN A 296 -22.48 -9.39 24.35
N TRP A 297 -22.21 -10.57 23.83
CA TRP A 297 -20.84 -11.04 23.56
C TRP A 297 -20.56 -11.09 22.07
N PRO A 298 -19.38 -10.62 21.64
CA PRO A 298 -18.97 -10.80 20.27
C PRO A 298 -18.62 -12.26 20.01
N VAL A 299 -19.14 -12.81 18.92
CA VAL A 299 -18.89 -14.17 18.43
C VAL A 299 -18.08 -14.05 17.16
N PHE A 300 -16.81 -14.47 17.22
CA PHE A 300 -15.86 -14.35 16.12
C PHE A 300 -15.92 -15.56 15.19
N GLY A 301 -15.87 -15.28 13.89
CA GLY A 301 -15.87 -16.30 12.85
C GLY A 301 -17.24 -16.96 12.65
N VAL A 302 -17.24 -18.04 11.89
CA VAL A 302 -18.40 -18.88 11.63
C VAL A 302 -18.14 -20.25 12.28
N ASN A 303 -18.98 -20.65 13.22
CA ASN A 303 -18.80 -21.87 14.03
C ASN A 303 -17.39 -21.94 14.70
N GLY A 304 -16.89 -20.80 15.19
CA GLY A 304 -15.58 -20.70 15.86
C GLY A 304 -14.37 -20.81 14.92
N LYS A 305 -14.56 -20.67 13.62
CA LYS A 305 -13.53 -20.70 12.59
C LYS A 305 -13.53 -19.43 11.75
N VAL A 306 -12.35 -18.98 11.33
CA VAL A 306 -12.20 -17.88 10.40
C VAL A 306 -12.41 -18.40 8.97
N PRO A 307 -13.43 -17.90 8.24
CA PRO A 307 -13.65 -18.34 6.87
C PRO A 307 -12.48 -17.99 5.95
N LEU A 308 -12.09 -18.91 5.09
CA LEU A 308 -11.05 -18.67 4.09
C LEU A 308 -11.54 -17.79 2.93
N THR A 309 -12.82 -17.91 2.59
CA THR A 309 -13.45 -17.12 1.52
C THR A 309 -14.73 -16.49 2.05
N MET A 310 -14.93 -15.21 1.76
CA MET A 310 -16.11 -14.45 2.17
C MET A 310 -16.51 -13.46 1.10
N ASN A 311 -17.75 -12.97 1.17
CA ASN A 311 -18.16 -11.80 0.39
C ASN A 311 -17.43 -10.55 0.88
N VAL A 312 -17.08 -9.67 -0.05
CA VAL A 312 -16.53 -8.35 0.28
C VAL A 312 -17.58 -7.57 1.09
N PRO A 313 -17.23 -7.01 2.26
CA PRO A 313 -18.20 -6.31 3.11
C PRO A 313 -18.90 -5.13 2.45
N VAL A 314 -18.21 -4.43 1.55
CA VAL A 314 -18.74 -3.31 0.74
C VAL A 314 -18.20 -3.45 -0.68
N GLU A 315 -19.10 -3.62 -1.66
CA GLU A 315 -18.72 -3.84 -3.05
C GLU A 315 -18.43 -2.54 -3.82
N GLY A 316 -17.78 -2.66 -4.98
CA GLY A 316 -17.60 -1.59 -5.95
C GLY A 316 -16.29 -0.81 -5.83
N TYR A 317 -15.36 -1.21 -4.96
CA TYR A 317 -14.06 -0.55 -4.82
C TYR A 317 -12.95 -1.31 -5.55
N PRO A 318 -11.98 -0.58 -6.19
CA PRO A 318 -10.89 -1.21 -6.91
C PRO A 318 -9.88 -1.86 -5.96
N ALA A 319 -9.21 -2.89 -6.44
CA ALA A 319 -8.11 -3.52 -5.71
C ALA A 319 -7.00 -2.50 -5.39
N LYS A 320 -6.56 -2.48 -4.14
CA LYS A 320 -5.47 -1.65 -3.63
C LYS A 320 -4.44 -2.54 -2.94
N LYS A 321 -3.19 -2.08 -2.89
CA LYS A 321 -2.08 -2.80 -2.27
C LYS A 321 -1.21 -1.85 -1.45
N ILE A 322 -0.58 -2.37 -0.39
CA ILE A 322 0.35 -1.64 0.47
C ILE A 322 1.82 -1.79 0.03
N TYR A 323 2.05 -2.31 -1.15
CA TYR A 323 3.35 -2.50 -1.80
C TYR A 323 3.21 -2.19 -3.30
N GLY A 324 4.32 -1.92 -3.97
CA GLY A 324 4.28 -1.59 -5.39
C GLY A 324 5.64 -1.44 -6.05
N SER A 325 5.60 -1.29 -7.37
CA SER A 325 6.76 -0.94 -8.18
C SER A 325 7.02 0.57 -8.15
N ASP A 326 8.27 1.00 -8.37
CA ASP A 326 8.69 2.39 -8.39
C ASP A 326 9.76 2.60 -9.45
N GLU A 327 9.55 3.56 -10.34
CA GLU A 327 10.51 3.98 -11.37
C GLU A 327 11.36 5.18 -10.91
N PHE A 328 11.31 5.54 -9.63
CA PHE A 328 12.06 6.63 -8.97
C PHE A 328 12.04 7.98 -9.69
N ASN A 329 10.95 8.31 -10.36
CA ASN A 329 10.77 9.58 -11.05
C ASN A 329 10.63 10.73 -10.04
N ALA A 330 11.70 11.48 -9.82
CA ALA A 330 11.72 12.63 -8.91
C ALA A 330 10.80 13.75 -9.42
N GLY A 331 10.06 14.36 -8.49
CA GLY A 331 9.27 15.59 -8.76
C GLY A 331 7.77 15.38 -8.86
N THR A 332 7.27 14.16 -8.73
CA THR A 332 5.84 13.91 -8.53
C THR A 332 5.63 13.50 -7.07
N GLY A 333 5.46 14.47 -6.18
CA GLY A 333 5.28 14.25 -4.74
C GLY A 333 4.22 13.18 -4.45
N THR A 334 4.63 12.19 -3.69
CA THR A 334 3.88 11.38 -2.72
C THR A 334 2.45 10.98 -3.04
N GLY A 335 2.32 10.06 -3.88
CA GLY A 335 1.23 9.20 -4.23
C GLY A 335 1.72 8.46 -5.45
N SER A 336 1.62 7.18 -5.53
CA SER A 336 1.97 6.49 -6.77
C SER A 336 1.29 7.22 -7.92
N VAL A 337 2.08 7.79 -8.83
CA VAL A 337 1.54 8.31 -10.09
C VAL A 337 0.83 7.13 -10.72
N GLN A 338 -0.49 7.12 -10.62
CA GLN A 338 -1.28 6.03 -11.16
C GLN A 338 -1.57 6.35 -12.61
N GLN A 339 -1.04 5.53 -13.51
CA GLN A 339 -1.50 5.51 -14.90
C GLN A 339 -2.96 5.06 -14.92
N LEU A 340 -3.85 5.94 -15.38
CA LEU A 340 -5.29 5.66 -15.43
C LEU A 340 -5.72 4.95 -16.72
N LEU A 341 -4.86 4.95 -17.74
CA LEU A 341 -5.08 4.28 -19.01
C LEU A 341 -4.52 2.86 -18.96
N VAL A 342 -5.23 1.94 -19.61
CA VAL A 342 -4.86 0.54 -19.76
C VAL A 342 -4.33 0.35 -21.18
N ASN A 343 -3.36 -0.55 -21.36
CA ASN A 343 -2.73 -0.84 -22.65
C ASN A 343 -2.23 0.45 -23.35
N SER A 344 -1.48 1.24 -22.62
CA SER A 344 -1.08 2.60 -23.01
C SER A 344 0.00 2.64 -24.09
N GLY A 345 0.78 1.57 -24.26
CA GLY A 345 1.75 1.35 -25.34
C GLY A 345 1.25 0.39 -26.43
N PHE A 346 -0.03 -0.03 -26.39
CA PHE A 346 -0.69 -0.88 -27.41
C PHE A 346 -0.06 -2.26 -27.67
N GLU A 347 0.73 -2.77 -26.72
CA GLU A 347 1.47 -4.03 -26.85
C GLU A 347 0.63 -5.29 -26.65
N ASP A 348 -0.55 -5.15 -26.02
CA ASP A 348 -1.43 -6.27 -25.75
C ASP A 348 -1.96 -6.93 -27.04
N ALA A 349 -2.49 -8.18 -26.91
CA ALA A 349 -3.08 -8.90 -28.03
C ALA A 349 -4.38 -8.24 -28.55
N SER A 350 -5.02 -7.39 -27.73
CA SER A 350 -6.25 -6.66 -28.08
C SER A 350 -6.05 -5.17 -27.76
N LEU A 351 -6.66 -4.30 -28.58
CA LEU A 351 -6.68 -2.86 -28.31
C LEU A 351 -7.57 -2.46 -27.12
N SER A 352 -8.46 -3.35 -26.64
CA SER A 352 -9.32 -3.05 -25.50
C SER A 352 -8.51 -2.54 -24.31
N PRO A 353 -8.97 -1.47 -23.60
CA PRO A 353 -10.28 -0.78 -23.72
C PRO A 353 -10.28 0.46 -24.64
N TRP A 354 -9.31 0.60 -25.54
CA TRP A 354 -9.31 1.68 -26.53
C TRP A 354 -10.38 1.46 -27.60
N THR A 355 -11.10 2.52 -27.94
CA THR A 355 -12.15 2.54 -28.95
C THR A 355 -12.00 3.75 -29.86
N SER A 356 -12.61 3.72 -31.04
CA SER A 356 -12.64 4.91 -31.88
C SER A 356 -13.43 6.03 -31.23
N ASN A 357 -12.97 7.25 -31.41
CA ASN A 357 -13.74 8.46 -31.11
C ASN A 357 -14.37 8.93 -32.42
N ASN A 358 -15.71 9.11 -32.43
CA ASN A 358 -16.47 9.41 -33.65
C ASN A 358 -16.25 8.35 -34.77
N THR A 359 -16.21 8.80 -36.03
CA THR A 359 -16.13 7.93 -37.23
C THR A 359 -14.69 7.73 -37.67
N ALA A 360 -13.88 7.00 -36.91
CA ALA A 360 -12.56 6.55 -37.30
C ALA A 360 -12.44 5.02 -37.20
N THR A 361 -11.49 4.43 -37.93
CA THR A 361 -11.05 3.05 -37.75
C THR A 361 -9.78 3.06 -36.91
N ILE A 362 -9.69 2.16 -35.93
CA ILE A 362 -8.47 1.96 -35.14
C ILE A 362 -7.96 0.52 -35.29
N ALA A 363 -6.65 0.37 -35.44
CA ALA A 363 -6.00 -0.92 -35.56
C ALA A 363 -4.63 -0.92 -34.87
N ALA A 364 -4.25 -2.03 -34.24
CA ALA A 364 -2.86 -2.21 -33.82
C ALA A 364 -1.97 -2.42 -35.06
N THR A 365 -0.79 -1.85 -35.04
CA THR A 365 0.18 -1.97 -36.14
C THR A 365 1.60 -2.09 -35.61
N SER A 366 2.44 -2.83 -36.32
CA SER A 366 3.88 -2.94 -36.11
C SER A 366 4.69 -2.22 -37.23
N SER A 367 4.02 -1.51 -38.15
CA SER A 367 4.71 -0.80 -39.25
C SER A 367 5.37 0.49 -38.77
N GLU A 368 4.81 1.16 -37.77
CA GLU A 368 5.29 2.40 -37.17
C GLU A 368 5.00 2.34 -35.66
N PHE A 369 6.02 2.45 -34.82
CA PHE A 369 5.91 2.50 -33.36
C PHE A 369 6.99 3.38 -32.76
N PHE A 370 6.75 3.93 -31.59
CA PHE A 370 7.72 4.77 -30.86
C PHE A 370 8.44 3.93 -29.78
N GLY A 371 7.67 3.23 -28.96
CA GLY A 371 8.15 2.31 -27.92
C GLY A 371 7.68 0.87 -28.19
N GLY A 372 8.34 -0.12 -27.59
CA GLY A 372 7.92 -1.51 -27.72
C GLY A 372 8.02 -2.08 -29.14
N SER A 373 6.92 -2.67 -29.63
CA SER A 373 6.84 -3.34 -30.95
C SER A 373 5.58 -3.00 -31.74
N LYS A 374 4.65 -2.26 -31.13
CA LYS A 374 3.36 -1.89 -31.74
C LYS A 374 2.99 -0.45 -31.42
N SER A 375 2.08 0.09 -32.18
CA SER A 375 1.34 1.32 -31.92
C SER A 375 -0.11 1.18 -32.35
N LEU A 376 -0.92 2.22 -32.16
CA LEU A 376 -2.28 2.29 -32.65
C LEU A 376 -2.35 3.20 -33.89
N LEU A 377 -2.84 2.67 -35.02
CA LEU A 377 -3.17 3.44 -36.23
C LEU A 377 -4.63 3.92 -36.14
N VAL A 378 -4.83 5.23 -36.32
CA VAL A 378 -6.13 5.87 -36.55
C VAL A 378 -6.29 6.19 -38.01
N SER A 379 -7.27 5.63 -38.68
CA SER A 379 -7.49 5.76 -40.14
C SER A 379 -8.97 5.96 -40.50
N SER A 380 -9.23 6.20 -41.79
CA SER A 380 -10.59 6.35 -42.33
C SER A 380 -11.40 7.43 -41.61
N ARG A 381 -10.77 8.53 -41.25
CA ARG A 381 -11.38 9.62 -40.50
C ARG A 381 -12.38 10.39 -41.37
N GLN A 382 -13.59 10.65 -40.85
CA GLN A 382 -14.64 11.38 -41.54
C GLN A 382 -14.77 12.83 -41.05
N GLN A 383 -14.15 13.15 -39.94
CA GLN A 383 -14.17 14.49 -39.34
C GLN A 383 -12.90 14.71 -38.47
N THR A 384 -12.58 15.96 -38.20
CA THR A 384 -11.35 16.32 -37.47
C THR A 384 -11.33 15.79 -36.04
N ALA A 385 -12.52 15.69 -35.40
CA ALA A 385 -12.65 15.11 -34.05
C ALA A 385 -12.63 13.56 -34.05
N ALA A 386 -12.55 12.91 -35.22
CA ALA A 386 -12.41 11.47 -35.30
C ALA A 386 -10.99 11.04 -34.90
N GLY A 387 -10.90 10.16 -33.93
CA GLY A 387 -9.63 9.75 -33.34
C GLY A 387 -9.75 8.48 -32.52
N VAL A 388 -8.99 8.40 -31.45
CA VAL A 388 -8.99 7.27 -30.51
C VAL A 388 -9.28 7.76 -29.11
N LYS A 389 -10.06 7.00 -28.33
CA LYS A 389 -10.44 7.33 -26.95
C LYS A 389 -10.33 6.14 -26.00
N GLN A 390 -10.19 6.49 -24.71
CA GLN A 390 -10.37 5.53 -23.63
C GLN A 390 -11.26 6.14 -22.53
N VAL A 391 -12.22 5.36 -22.07
CA VAL A 391 -13.14 5.75 -20.99
C VAL A 391 -12.40 5.66 -19.65
N ILE A 392 -12.50 6.71 -18.84
CA ILE A 392 -11.90 6.85 -17.51
C ILE A 392 -12.94 7.27 -16.46
N THR A 393 -14.22 7.04 -16.70
CA THR A 393 -15.31 7.31 -15.74
C THR A 393 -15.00 6.63 -14.39
N GLY A 394 -15.17 7.38 -13.30
CA GLY A 394 -14.84 6.90 -11.95
C GLY A 394 -13.35 6.89 -11.59
N LYS A 395 -12.44 7.24 -12.53
CA LYS A 395 -11.01 7.29 -12.29
C LYS A 395 -10.47 8.71 -12.03
N VAL A 396 -11.28 9.74 -12.21
CA VAL A 396 -10.94 11.15 -11.98
C VAL A 396 -11.86 11.77 -10.94
N THR A 397 -11.39 12.84 -10.28
CA THR A 397 -12.15 13.57 -9.25
C THR A 397 -12.23 15.05 -9.59
N GLN A 398 -13.32 15.71 -9.18
CA GLN A 398 -13.44 17.17 -9.29
C GLN A 398 -12.30 17.86 -8.54
N GLY A 399 -11.69 18.87 -9.15
CA GLY A 399 -10.51 19.56 -8.61
C GLY A 399 -9.20 18.75 -8.69
N GLY A 400 -9.25 17.48 -9.12
CA GLY A 400 -8.08 16.62 -9.27
C GLY A 400 -7.14 17.14 -10.36
N VAL A 401 -5.83 17.05 -10.13
CA VAL A 401 -4.78 17.44 -11.07
C VAL A 401 -4.15 16.19 -11.67
N TYR A 402 -3.98 16.18 -12.99
CA TYR A 402 -3.48 15.03 -13.76
C TYR A 402 -2.40 15.47 -14.73
N THR A 403 -1.38 14.65 -14.92
CA THR A 403 -0.40 14.82 -15.99
C THR A 403 -0.75 13.90 -17.15
N PHE A 404 -0.48 14.34 -18.37
CA PHE A 404 -0.74 13.55 -19.57
C PHE A 404 0.40 13.67 -20.57
N SER A 405 0.58 12.62 -21.37
CA SER A 405 1.50 12.59 -22.52
C SER A 405 0.98 11.62 -23.56
N ALA A 406 1.26 11.89 -24.83
CA ALA A 406 1.05 10.97 -25.94
C ALA A 406 2.12 11.17 -27.01
N LYS A 407 2.59 10.10 -27.63
CA LYS A 407 3.39 10.13 -28.84
C LYS A 407 2.46 10.02 -30.04
N VAL A 408 2.65 10.93 -31.00
CA VAL A 408 1.83 10.97 -32.22
C VAL A 408 2.74 11.14 -33.42
N LYS A 409 2.45 10.44 -34.51
CA LYS A 409 3.11 10.54 -35.81
C LYS A 409 2.08 10.49 -36.94
N TYR A 410 2.29 11.25 -38.02
CA TYR A 410 1.54 11.14 -39.26
C TYR A 410 2.48 11.17 -40.42
N THR A 411 2.11 10.52 -41.55
CA THR A 411 3.01 10.31 -42.69
C THR A 411 2.50 10.95 -43.97
N THR A 412 1.23 11.33 -44.03
CA THR A 412 0.58 12.00 -45.19
C THR A 412 -0.01 13.34 -44.74
N GLY A 413 -0.33 14.24 -45.68
CA GLY A 413 -0.88 15.55 -45.38
C GLY A 413 0.16 16.70 -45.34
N PRO A 414 -0.10 17.80 -44.64
CA PRO A 414 0.74 19.01 -44.67
C PRO A 414 2.10 18.79 -43.97
N ALA A 415 3.05 19.67 -44.20
CA ALA A 415 4.39 19.58 -43.59
C ALA A 415 4.36 19.62 -42.05
N THR A 416 3.42 20.39 -41.49
CA THR A 416 3.15 20.46 -40.07
C THR A 416 1.65 20.35 -39.79
N LYS A 417 1.27 19.71 -38.69
CA LYS A 417 -0.13 19.59 -38.25
C LYS A 417 -0.25 19.62 -36.72
N THR A 418 -1.22 20.34 -36.23
CA THR A 418 -1.55 20.36 -34.80
C THR A 418 -2.41 19.16 -34.45
N PHE A 419 -2.10 18.51 -33.33
CA PHE A 419 -2.88 17.46 -32.69
C PHE A 419 -3.22 17.89 -31.28
N ASN A 420 -4.39 17.49 -30.81
CA ASN A 420 -4.92 17.76 -29.48
C ASN A 420 -5.02 16.47 -28.67
N PHE A 421 -4.69 16.58 -27.39
CA PHE A 421 -5.09 15.61 -26.38
C PHE A 421 -6.21 16.25 -25.56
N SER A 422 -7.40 15.68 -25.65
CA SER A 422 -8.64 16.27 -25.15
C SER A 422 -9.27 15.35 -24.10
N ILE A 423 -10.12 15.90 -23.23
CA ILE A 423 -10.97 15.18 -22.28
C ILE A 423 -12.42 15.65 -22.47
N GLN A 424 -13.36 14.72 -22.34
CA GLN A 424 -14.77 15.04 -22.20
C GLN A 424 -15.26 14.65 -20.82
N ASN A 425 -15.86 15.62 -20.11
CA ASN A 425 -16.53 15.45 -18.83
C ASN A 425 -18.04 15.57 -19.04
N GLY A 426 -18.78 14.54 -18.65
CA GLY A 426 -20.22 14.44 -18.87
C GLY A 426 -20.62 14.03 -20.30
N PRO A 427 -21.91 13.78 -20.54
CA PRO A 427 -22.43 13.31 -21.84
C PRO A 427 -22.49 14.39 -22.92
N SER A 428 -22.38 15.67 -22.54
CA SER A 428 -22.50 16.81 -23.46
C SER A 428 -21.16 17.23 -24.06
N TYR A 429 -21.16 17.63 -25.33
CA TYR A 429 -19.98 18.23 -26.00
C TYR A 429 -19.48 19.51 -25.31
N THR A 430 -20.33 20.20 -24.54
CA THR A 430 -19.93 21.36 -23.74
C THR A 430 -18.94 20.99 -22.61
N GLY A 431 -18.82 19.71 -22.28
CA GLY A 431 -17.85 19.17 -21.31
C GLY A 431 -16.47 18.87 -21.91
N ILE A 432 -16.23 19.15 -23.21
CA ILE A 432 -14.94 18.94 -23.85
C ILE A 432 -13.95 20.04 -23.45
N SER A 433 -12.75 19.63 -23.08
CA SER A 433 -11.61 20.49 -22.83
C SER A 433 -10.39 19.97 -23.57
N ILE A 434 -9.70 20.83 -24.31
CA ILE A 434 -8.38 20.52 -24.87
C ILE A 434 -7.37 20.63 -23.71
N MET A 435 -6.78 19.52 -23.30
CA MET A 435 -5.83 19.50 -22.20
C MET A 435 -4.45 19.98 -22.64
N GLY A 436 -4.08 19.70 -23.89
CA GLY A 436 -2.85 20.16 -24.52
C GLY A 436 -2.84 19.91 -26.01
N SER A 437 -1.97 20.66 -26.70
CA SER A 437 -1.80 20.60 -28.15
C SER A 437 -0.32 20.64 -28.52
N ALA A 438 0.05 20.03 -29.64
CA ALA A 438 1.36 20.17 -30.23
C ALA A 438 1.28 20.20 -31.76
N THR A 439 2.05 21.10 -32.38
CA THR A 439 2.21 21.11 -33.83
C THR A 439 3.39 20.21 -34.21
N LEU A 440 3.08 19.13 -34.91
CA LEU A 440 4.03 18.06 -35.24
C LEU A 440 4.48 18.16 -36.67
N THR A 441 5.69 17.67 -36.94
CA THR A 441 6.28 17.60 -38.30
C THR A 441 5.95 16.24 -38.93
N LYS A 442 5.52 16.28 -40.21
CA LYS A 442 5.22 15.07 -40.97
C LYS A 442 6.41 14.09 -40.99
N GLY A 443 6.11 12.80 -40.74
CA GLY A 443 7.10 11.74 -40.75
C GLY A 443 7.89 11.60 -39.45
N GLN A 444 7.70 12.50 -38.47
CA GLN A 444 8.39 12.47 -37.17
C GLN A 444 7.42 12.13 -36.04
N TRP A 445 7.89 11.37 -35.06
CA TRP A 445 7.20 11.23 -33.80
C TRP A 445 7.31 12.52 -32.98
N GLY A 446 6.21 13.04 -32.52
CA GLY A 446 6.15 14.20 -31.63
C GLY A 446 5.42 13.89 -30.33
N THR A 447 5.52 14.80 -29.36
CA THR A 447 4.92 14.60 -28.04
C THR A 447 3.89 15.69 -27.76
N ILE A 448 2.72 15.28 -27.30
CA ILE A 448 1.71 16.17 -26.69
C ILE A 448 1.75 15.86 -25.20
N GLN A 449 1.99 16.85 -24.35
CA GLN A 449 2.07 16.64 -22.91
C GLN A 449 1.68 17.89 -22.12
N GLY A 450 1.32 17.70 -20.86
CA GLY A 450 0.95 18.81 -19.98
C GLY A 450 0.34 18.34 -18.67
N THR A 451 -0.28 19.32 -17.99
CA THR A 451 -1.02 19.11 -16.75
C THR A 451 -2.44 19.61 -16.95
N TYR A 452 -3.41 18.87 -16.47
CA TYR A 452 -4.85 19.21 -16.52
C TYR A 452 -5.47 19.17 -15.14
N THR A 453 -6.22 20.22 -14.79
CA THR A 453 -7.03 20.23 -13.56
C THR A 453 -8.49 20.04 -13.94
N VAL A 454 -9.12 18.99 -13.41
CA VAL A 454 -10.57 18.77 -13.60
C VAL A 454 -11.33 19.91 -12.90
N PRO A 455 -12.25 20.62 -13.58
CA PRO A 455 -13.03 21.66 -12.95
C PRO A 455 -13.77 21.16 -11.69
N ALA A 456 -13.85 22.01 -10.66
CA ALA A 456 -14.49 21.65 -9.38
C ALA A 456 -16.00 21.33 -9.51
N ASN A 457 -16.62 21.76 -10.61
CA ASN A 457 -18.04 21.53 -10.94
C ASN A 457 -18.22 20.64 -12.18
N ALA A 458 -17.20 19.92 -12.62
CA ALA A 458 -17.30 19.04 -13.78
C ALA A 458 -18.33 17.92 -13.55
N ASP A 459 -19.13 17.62 -14.56
CA ASP A 459 -19.95 16.40 -14.58
C ASP A 459 -19.05 15.21 -14.88
N LEU A 460 -18.89 14.29 -13.92
CA LEU A 460 -18.07 13.09 -14.06
C LEU A 460 -18.88 11.82 -14.30
N SER A 461 -20.16 11.91 -14.59
CA SER A 461 -21.04 10.79 -14.89
C SER A 461 -20.58 9.98 -16.10
N GLN A 462 -19.88 10.63 -17.03
CA GLN A 462 -19.19 10.03 -18.16
C GLN A 462 -17.91 10.81 -18.43
N THR A 463 -16.75 10.15 -18.40
CA THR A 463 -15.46 10.82 -18.67
C THR A 463 -14.59 9.93 -19.55
N PHE A 464 -14.00 10.53 -20.59
CA PHE A 464 -13.01 9.85 -21.44
C PHE A 464 -11.98 10.84 -21.98
N VAL A 465 -10.79 10.35 -22.23
CA VAL A 465 -9.73 11.09 -22.92
C VAL A 465 -9.62 10.64 -24.36
N PHE A 466 -9.20 11.54 -25.26
CA PHE A 466 -9.10 11.23 -26.68
C PHE A 466 -8.04 12.09 -27.40
N LEU A 467 -7.57 11.58 -28.51
CA LEU A 467 -6.61 12.24 -29.41
C LEU A 467 -7.28 12.56 -30.74
N GLU A 468 -7.11 13.79 -31.21
CA GLU A 468 -7.81 14.36 -32.36
C GLU A 468 -6.96 15.42 -33.05
N THR A 469 -7.43 15.95 -34.20
CA THR A 469 -6.95 17.22 -34.77
C THR A 469 -7.93 18.35 -34.44
N PRO A 470 -7.49 19.64 -34.47
CA PRO A 470 -8.38 20.77 -34.19
C PRO A 470 -9.65 20.76 -35.04
N TYR A 471 -10.77 21.11 -34.40
CA TYR A 471 -12.08 21.09 -35.05
C TYR A 471 -12.13 21.99 -36.31
N SER A 472 -12.69 21.45 -37.39
CA SER A 472 -13.08 22.19 -38.59
C SER A 472 -14.50 21.77 -39.00
N SER A 473 -15.36 22.74 -39.29
CA SER A 473 -16.71 22.48 -39.82
C SER A 473 -16.70 22.11 -41.30
N ASN A 474 -15.61 22.38 -42.01
CA ASN A 474 -15.41 22.01 -43.41
C ASN A 474 -13.97 21.50 -43.60
N PRO A 475 -13.69 20.26 -43.18
CA PRO A 475 -12.35 19.71 -43.23
C PRO A 475 -11.91 19.42 -44.67
N ASP A 476 -10.68 19.76 -44.97
CA ASP A 476 -9.99 19.31 -46.19
C ASP A 476 -9.52 17.86 -45.97
N PRO A 477 -10.02 16.89 -46.74
CA PRO A 477 -9.64 15.48 -46.55
C PRO A 477 -8.13 15.24 -46.59
N ALA A 478 -7.39 15.95 -47.45
CA ALA A 478 -5.95 15.80 -47.61
C ALA A 478 -5.12 16.41 -46.49
N ASN A 479 -5.63 17.48 -45.86
CA ASN A 479 -4.89 18.29 -44.89
C ASN A 479 -5.43 18.21 -43.47
N ASP A 480 -6.66 17.66 -43.27
CA ASP A 480 -7.32 17.61 -41.97
C ASP A 480 -7.68 16.18 -41.53
N LEU A 481 -7.86 15.25 -42.48
CA LEU A 481 -8.35 13.90 -42.19
C LEU A 481 -7.30 12.80 -42.45
N MET A 482 -5.99 13.18 -42.46
CA MET A 482 -4.91 12.22 -42.62
C MET A 482 -4.92 11.16 -41.50
N ASP A 483 -4.45 9.97 -41.82
CA ASP A 483 -4.18 8.91 -40.86
C ASP A 483 -3.04 9.30 -39.92
N PHE A 484 -3.10 8.82 -38.68
CA PHE A 484 -2.03 9.07 -37.71
C PHE A 484 -1.83 7.87 -36.76
N TYR A 485 -0.63 7.77 -36.22
CA TYR A 485 -0.22 6.76 -35.26
C TYR A 485 -0.15 7.37 -33.88
N VAL A 486 -0.53 6.58 -32.89
CA VAL A 486 -0.50 6.94 -31.46
C VAL A 486 0.25 5.88 -30.69
N ASP A 487 1.13 6.30 -29.78
CA ASP A 487 1.91 5.41 -28.92
C ASP A 487 2.21 6.06 -27.55
N ASP A 488 2.65 5.25 -26.59
CA ASP A 488 3.06 5.68 -25.25
C ASP A 488 2.13 6.74 -24.64
N VAL A 489 0.83 6.45 -24.60
CA VAL A 489 -0.17 7.37 -24.05
C VAL A 489 -0.21 7.25 -22.53
N SER A 490 -0.11 8.36 -21.83
CA SER A 490 -0.27 8.41 -20.39
C SER A 490 -1.31 9.45 -19.96
N PHE A 491 -2.07 9.12 -18.93
CA PHE A 491 -2.92 10.04 -18.19
C PHE A 491 -2.85 9.63 -16.72
N ASN A 492 -2.08 10.38 -15.97
CA ASN A 492 -1.63 9.99 -14.64
C ASN A 492 -2.22 10.91 -13.59
N THR A 493 -2.55 10.37 -12.42
CA THR A 493 -2.79 11.20 -11.24
C THR A 493 -1.53 12.02 -10.97
N THR A 494 -1.68 13.30 -10.61
CA THR A 494 -0.60 13.99 -9.89
C THR A 494 -0.69 13.56 -8.44
N ALA A 495 0.44 13.35 -7.81
CA ALA A 495 0.47 13.03 -6.41
C ALA A 495 -0.22 14.12 -5.59
N ALA A 496 -1.11 13.71 -4.68
CA ALA A 496 -1.70 14.62 -3.72
C ALA A 496 -0.58 15.29 -2.90
N THR A 497 -0.59 16.61 -2.86
CA THR A 497 0.24 17.41 -1.97
C THR A 497 -0.16 17.15 -0.53
N GLY A 498 0.44 16.17 0.13
CA GLY A 498 0.13 15.84 1.52
C GLY A 498 0.68 14.48 1.94
N GLY A 499 1.96 14.37 2.08
CA GLY A 499 2.63 13.19 2.63
C GLY A 499 4.13 13.42 2.59
N THR A 500 4.86 12.80 3.46
CA THR A 500 6.28 12.93 3.77
C THR A 500 7.12 13.69 2.73
N SER A 501 7.87 14.67 3.14
CA SER A 501 8.67 15.61 2.33
C SER A 501 9.75 14.96 1.43
N THR A 502 9.78 13.63 1.33
CA THR A 502 10.87 12.88 0.69
C THR A 502 10.68 12.58 -0.79
N GLY A 503 9.46 12.66 -1.33
CA GLY A 503 9.17 12.28 -2.72
C GLY A 503 9.15 10.76 -3.00
N LEU A 504 9.37 9.92 -1.99
CA LEU A 504 9.27 8.47 -2.10
C LEU A 504 7.81 7.99 -2.05
N ALA A 505 7.50 6.93 -2.79
CA ALA A 505 6.22 6.25 -2.68
C ALA A 505 5.98 5.74 -1.25
N LYS A 506 4.74 5.82 -0.76
CA LYS A 506 4.41 5.56 0.65
C LYS A 506 4.64 4.11 1.11
N PHE A 507 4.82 3.17 0.22
CA PHE A 507 5.19 1.80 0.58
C PHE A 507 6.67 1.62 0.94
N TRP A 508 7.52 2.64 0.71
CA TRP A 508 8.92 2.63 1.12
C TRP A 508 9.10 3.03 2.57
N GLN A 509 9.99 2.32 3.25
CA GLN A 509 10.42 2.63 4.61
C GLN A 509 11.92 2.39 4.73
N TRP A 510 12.58 3.29 5.42
CA TRP A 510 14.00 3.15 5.77
C TRP A 510 14.19 2.20 6.95
N ASN A 511 15.23 1.40 6.89
CA ASN A 511 15.73 0.68 8.04
C ASN A 511 16.42 1.68 8.99
N HIS A 512 15.77 2.01 10.12
CA HIS A 512 16.15 3.11 11.02
C HIS A 512 16.01 4.50 10.41
N ASN A 513 16.53 5.54 11.07
CA ASN A 513 16.48 6.90 10.57
C ASN A 513 17.37 7.08 9.34
N PRO A 514 16.86 7.56 8.22
CA PRO A 514 17.72 7.88 7.09
C PRO A 514 18.61 9.10 7.38
N ASP A 515 19.73 9.16 6.70
CA ASP A 515 20.54 10.38 6.58
C ASP A 515 20.19 11.07 5.27
N PRO A 516 19.50 12.22 5.29
CA PRO A 516 19.04 12.88 4.06
C PRO A 516 20.18 13.40 3.17
N ALA A 517 21.40 13.52 3.70
CA ALA A 517 22.57 13.92 2.91
C ALA A 517 23.09 12.80 2.00
N ASN A 518 22.68 11.54 2.26
CA ASN A 518 23.25 10.36 1.63
C ASN A 518 22.24 9.58 0.75
N TRP A 519 21.16 10.21 0.32
CA TRP A 519 20.25 9.68 -0.70
C TRP A 519 19.59 10.81 -1.48
N SER A 520 19.15 10.55 -2.72
CA SER A 520 18.51 11.56 -3.55
C SER A 520 17.71 10.95 -4.69
N LEU A 521 16.55 11.56 -4.98
CA LEU A 521 15.77 11.34 -6.21
C LEU A 521 16.03 12.41 -7.27
N THR A 522 16.82 13.45 -6.96
CA THR A 522 16.98 14.64 -7.81
C THR A 522 18.39 14.81 -8.37
N GLN A 523 19.43 14.25 -7.73
CA GLN A 523 20.81 14.31 -8.23
C GLN A 523 20.97 13.63 -9.59
N ARG A 524 20.15 12.60 -9.87
CA ARG A 524 19.97 12.02 -11.19
C ARG A 524 18.46 11.76 -11.39
N SER A 525 17.84 12.49 -12.29
CA SER A 525 16.39 12.34 -12.56
C SER A 525 16.07 10.91 -13.00
N GLY A 526 14.98 10.34 -12.47
CA GLY A 526 14.53 8.98 -12.74
C GLY A 526 15.34 7.90 -12.02
N PHE A 527 16.13 8.25 -11.01
CA PHE A 527 16.92 7.30 -10.24
C PHE A 527 16.86 7.58 -8.74
N MET A 528 16.88 6.52 -7.96
CA MET A 528 17.19 6.57 -6.53
C MET A 528 18.70 6.46 -6.35
N ARG A 529 19.36 7.55 -5.96
CA ARG A 529 20.77 7.52 -5.55
C ARG A 529 20.91 7.17 -4.09
N LEU A 530 21.76 6.20 -3.79
CA LEU A 530 22.22 5.89 -2.43
C LEU A 530 23.73 6.11 -2.35
N THR A 531 24.15 6.98 -1.43
CA THR A 531 25.58 7.31 -1.17
C THR A 531 26.01 6.73 0.18
N THR A 532 27.21 6.18 0.25
CA THR A 532 27.74 5.67 1.52
C THR A 532 28.17 6.82 2.43
N GLY A 533 27.50 6.99 3.58
CA GLY A 533 27.78 8.06 4.55
C GLY A 533 28.60 7.61 5.76
N LYS A 534 28.70 6.31 6.00
CA LYS A 534 29.49 5.71 7.08
C LYS A 534 30.07 4.36 6.64
N VAL A 535 31.17 3.97 7.29
CA VAL A 535 31.72 2.62 7.18
C VAL A 535 30.89 1.70 8.09
N SER A 536 30.43 0.59 7.54
CA SER A 536 29.59 -0.39 8.23
C SER A 536 30.13 -1.79 8.03
N PRO A 537 30.22 -2.61 9.10
CA PRO A 537 30.75 -3.98 9.00
C PRO A 537 29.76 -4.95 8.35
N SER A 538 28.46 -4.59 8.31
CA SER A 538 27.41 -5.45 7.78
C SER A 538 26.23 -4.63 7.25
N LEU A 539 25.34 -5.29 6.50
CA LEU A 539 24.08 -4.70 6.01
C LEU A 539 23.16 -4.29 7.18
N LEU A 540 23.17 -4.98 8.30
CA LEU A 540 22.36 -4.63 9.48
C LEU A 540 22.75 -3.30 10.10
N GLU A 541 23.98 -2.84 9.92
CA GLU A 541 24.46 -1.55 10.40
C GLU A 541 24.52 -0.48 9.31
N ALA A 542 24.09 -0.83 8.10
CA ALA A 542 24.07 0.07 6.96
C ALA A 542 22.92 1.06 7.07
N ARG A 543 23.26 2.34 7.19
CA ARG A 543 22.27 3.42 7.14
C ARG A 543 21.79 3.65 5.70
N ASN A 544 20.60 4.22 5.53
CA ASN A 544 19.96 4.42 4.23
C ASN A 544 19.68 3.12 3.44
N THR A 545 19.35 2.05 4.15
CA THR A 545 18.79 0.85 3.54
C THR A 545 17.31 1.07 3.33
N LEU A 546 16.88 1.18 2.06
CA LEU A 546 15.50 1.47 1.67
C LEU A 546 14.73 0.18 1.46
N THR A 547 13.60 0.01 2.14
CA THR A 547 12.89 -1.27 2.18
C THR A 547 11.42 -1.17 1.85
N GLN A 548 10.84 -2.24 1.30
CA GLN A 548 9.40 -2.45 1.31
C GLN A 548 9.04 -3.90 1.67
N ARG A 549 7.80 -4.14 2.07
CA ARG A 549 7.31 -5.45 2.48
C ARG A 549 7.44 -6.48 1.37
N THR A 550 7.89 -7.69 1.69
CA THR A 550 7.59 -8.87 0.87
C THR A 550 6.13 -9.28 1.09
N PHE A 551 5.60 -10.11 0.22
CA PHE A 551 4.23 -10.60 0.35
C PHE A 551 4.13 -12.06 -0.11
N GLY A 552 3.15 -12.75 0.40
CA GLY A 552 2.88 -14.14 0.08
C GLY A 552 1.80 -14.33 -1.01
N PRO A 553 1.66 -15.56 -1.50
CA PRO A 553 2.46 -16.73 -1.18
C PRO A 553 3.88 -16.68 -1.76
N LYS A 554 4.09 -15.90 -2.82
CA LYS A 554 5.38 -15.63 -3.48
C LYS A 554 5.47 -14.16 -3.84
N SER A 555 6.67 -13.62 -3.82
CA SER A 555 6.95 -12.27 -4.33
C SER A 555 8.34 -12.20 -4.94
N THR A 556 8.46 -11.39 -5.97
CA THR A 556 9.72 -11.17 -6.69
C THR A 556 10.01 -9.67 -6.72
N GLY A 557 11.18 -9.26 -6.22
CA GLY A 557 11.72 -7.92 -6.39
C GLY A 557 12.78 -7.92 -7.48
N THR A 558 12.73 -6.96 -8.40
CA THR A 558 13.68 -6.78 -9.50
C THR A 558 14.15 -5.34 -9.56
N VAL A 559 15.47 -5.10 -9.70
CA VAL A 559 16.05 -3.77 -9.82
C VAL A 559 17.01 -3.69 -11.01
N ALA A 560 17.14 -2.49 -11.58
CA ALA A 560 18.28 -2.12 -12.43
C ALA A 560 19.14 -1.11 -11.66
N MET A 561 20.46 -1.30 -11.66
CA MET A 561 21.40 -0.50 -10.88
C MET A 561 22.61 -0.09 -11.70
N GLU A 562 23.03 1.18 -11.56
CA GLU A 562 24.25 1.75 -12.11
C GLU A 562 25.33 1.85 -11.03
N THR A 563 26.52 1.35 -11.35
CA THR A 563 27.61 1.13 -10.38
C THR A 563 28.86 2.00 -10.63
N ALA A 564 28.77 2.97 -11.55
CA ALA A 564 29.94 3.79 -11.94
C ALA A 564 30.52 4.62 -10.77
N GLY A 565 29.68 4.94 -9.76
CA GLY A 565 30.04 5.76 -8.61
C GLY A 565 30.56 5.00 -7.39
N MET A 566 30.67 3.67 -7.45
CA MET A 566 31.17 2.86 -6.32
C MET A 566 32.65 3.14 -5.99
N LYS A 567 33.00 2.99 -4.71
CA LYS A 567 34.38 3.05 -4.21
C LYS A 567 34.86 1.68 -3.67
N ASP A 568 36.16 1.53 -3.51
CA ASP A 568 36.77 0.32 -2.97
C ASP A 568 36.21 -0.02 -1.58
N GLY A 569 35.66 -1.23 -1.46
CA GLY A 569 35.02 -1.73 -0.27
C GLY A 569 33.50 -1.56 -0.24
N ASP A 570 32.89 -0.98 -1.28
CA ASP A 570 31.43 -0.83 -1.36
C ASP A 570 30.74 -2.14 -1.77
N TYR A 571 29.57 -2.37 -1.18
CA TYR A 571 28.58 -3.36 -1.57
C TYR A 571 27.26 -2.67 -1.86
N ALA A 572 26.67 -2.91 -3.02
CA ALA A 572 25.38 -2.33 -3.37
C ALA A 572 24.50 -3.32 -4.13
N GLY A 573 23.20 -3.38 -3.82
CA GLY A 573 22.32 -4.34 -4.47
C GLY A 573 20.93 -4.48 -3.87
N LEU A 574 20.38 -5.70 -3.98
CA LEU A 574 19.04 -6.07 -3.55
C LEU A 574 19.10 -7.23 -2.55
N ALA A 575 18.40 -7.11 -1.43
CA ALA A 575 18.36 -8.12 -0.37
C ALA A 575 16.94 -8.65 -0.11
N ALA A 576 16.86 -9.92 0.35
CA ALA A 576 15.83 -10.40 1.25
C ALA A 576 16.29 -10.07 2.67
N PHE A 577 15.70 -9.06 3.30
CA PHE A 577 16.23 -8.40 4.48
C PHE A 577 15.43 -8.71 5.75
N GLN A 578 16.14 -9.19 6.73
CA GLN A 578 15.76 -9.38 8.13
C GLN A 578 17.07 -9.70 8.90
N ALA A 579 17.05 -10.03 10.18
CA ALA A 579 18.27 -10.39 10.93
C ALA A 579 19.07 -11.53 10.26
N ARG A 580 18.39 -12.44 9.58
CA ARG A 580 18.96 -13.55 8.81
C ARG A 580 18.83 -13.28 7.32
N TYR A 581 19.53 -12.29 6.81
CA TYR A 581 19.40 -11.79 5.45
C TYR A 581 20.22 -12.57 4.42
N GLY A 582 19.88 -12.38 3.15
CA GLY A 582 20.72 -12.70 2.01
C GLY A 582 20.57 -11.62 0.94
N PHE A 583 21.60 -11.45 0.13
CA PHE A 583 21.55 -10.45 -0.93
C PHE A 583 22.33 -10.87 -2.19
N VAL A 584 21.95 -10.27 -3.31
CA VAL A 584 22.76 -10.21 -4.53
C VAL A 584 23.20 -8.75 -4.74
N SER A 585 24.49 -8.52 -4.99
CA SER A 585 25.07 -7.19 -5.04
C SER A 585 26.25 -7.10 -5.98
N VAL A 586 26.67 -5.88 -6.31
CA VAL A 586 28.03 -5.61 -6.79
C VAL A 586 28.90 -5.29 -5.59
N LYS A 587 30.08 -5.91 -5.56
CA LYS A 587 31.20 -5.59 -4.68
C LYS A 587 32.31 -4.95 -5.50
N LEU A 588 32.85 -3.82 -5.04
CA LEU A 588 34.08 -3.26 -5.59
C LEU A 588 35.28 -3.54 -4.66
N SER A 589 36.30 -4.20 -5.19
CA SER A 589 37.54 -4.50 -4.47
C SER A 589 38.72 -4.00 -5.28
N GLY A 590 39.40 -2.96 -4.78
CA GLY A 590 40.34 -2.17 -5.59
C GLY A 590 39.61 -1.56 -6.77
N ASN A 591 39.98 -1.97 -8.00
CA ASN A 591 39.34 -1.55 -9.24
C ASN A 591 38.47 -2.63 -9.89
N ALA A 592 38.37 -3.81 -9.27
CA ALA A 592 37.62 -4.95 -9.81
C ALA A 592 36.22 -5.03 -9.23
N LYS A 593 35.20 -5.03 -10.10
CA LYS A 593 33.82 -5.29 -9.73
C LYS A 593 33.50 -6.78 -9.83
N SER A 594 32.74 -7.26 -8.87
CA SER A 594 32.18 -8.62 -8.90
C SER A 594 30.70 -8.57 -8.51
N ILE A 595 29.88 -9.37 -9.18
CA ILE A 595 28.56 -9.72 -8.69
C ILE A 595 28.75 -10.78 -7.62
N VAL A 596 28.26 -10.54 -6.40
CA VAL A 596 28.36 -11.49 -5.29
C VAL A 596 26.98 -11.81 -4.74
N MET A 597 26.78 -13.07 -4.36
CA MET A 597 25.67 -13.47 -3.50
C MET A 597 26.21 -13.76 -2.11
N ALA A 598 25.62 -13.13 -1.10
CA ALA A 598 25.97 -13.36 0.29
C ALA A 598 24.77 -13.89 1.08
N ASN A 599 25.05 -14.78 2.04
CA ASN A 599 24.06 -15.44 2.88
C ASN A 599 24.47 -15.31 4.36
N ALA A 600 23.57 -14.77 5.16
CA ALA A 600 23.71 -14.57 6.61
C ALA A 600 22.70 -15.40 7.42
N SER A 601 22.18 -16.51 6.91
CA SER A 601 21.22 -17.36 7.62
C SER A 601 21.77 -17.93 8.94
N SER A 602 23.09 -18.13 9.04
CA SER A 602 23.77 -18.54 10.27
C SER A 602 23.94 -17.42 11.30
N GLY A 603 23.67 -16.15 10.92
CA GLY A 603 23.96 -14.95 11.71
C GLY A 603 25.27 -14.26 11.35
N THR A 604 26.13 -14.91 10.56
CA THR A 604 27.35 -14.32 10.01
C THR A 604 27.26 -14.32 8.49
N MET A 605 27.54 -13.17 7.88
CA MET A 605 27.53 -13.03 6.43
C MET A 605 28.68 -13.79 5.78
N THR A 606 28.36 -14.61 4.79
CA THR A 606 29.33 -15.36 3.97
C THR A 606 29.04 -15.09 2.50
N GLU A 607 30.05 -14.69 1.74
CA GLU A 607 29.98 -14.66 0.28
C GLU A 607 30.03 -16.08 -0.26
N VAL A 608 28.94 -16.54 -0.86
CA VAL A 608 28.80 -17.93 -1.32
C VAL A 608 29.02 -18.09 -2.82
N ALA A 609 28.99 -16.98 -3.57
CA ALA A 609 29.29 -16.96 -4.99
C ALA A 609 29.81 -15.58 -5.42
N SER A 610 30.71 -15.57 -6.40
CA SER A 610 31.26 -14.35 -6.98
C SER A 610 31.52 -14.54 -8.48
N VAL A 611 31.12 -13.55 -9.29
CA VAL A 611 31.26 -13.51 -10.75
C VAL A 611 31.83 -12.16 -11.16
N PRO A 612 32.88 -12.06 -12.01
CA PRO A 612 33.41 -10.78 -12.48
C PRO A 612 32.36 -9.95 -13.22
N LEU A 613 32.37 -8.62 -13.01
CA LEU A 613 31.48 -7.66 -13.69
C LEU A 613 32.30 -6.61 -14.44
N ASN A 614 32.15 -6.58 -15.77
CA ASN A 614 32.93 -5.68 -16.65
C ASN A 614 32.10 -4.49 -17.20
N GLN A 615 30.90 -4.27 -16.66
CA GLN A 615 30.01 -3.17 -17.07
C GLN A 615 29.48 -2.40 -15.86
N ASN A 616 28.87 -1.25 -16.09
CA ASN A 616 28.33 -0.42 -15.01
C ASN A 616 26.87 -0.72 -14.68
N ARG A 617 26.05 -1.11 -15.67
CA ARG A 617 24.65 -1.45 -15.47
C ARG A 617 24.50 -2.94 -15.19
N VAL A 618 23.73 -3.26 -14.16
CA VAL A 618 23.42 -4.64 -13.77
C VAL A 618 22.00 -4.72 -13.24
N TYR A 619 21.42 -5.90 -13.37
CA TYR A 619 20.06 -6.16 -12.90
C TYR A 619 20.08 -7.28 -11.85
N PHE A 620 19.32 -7.09 -10.78
CA PHE A 620 19.19 -8.07 -9.71
C PHE A 620 17.74 -8.49 -9.49
N ARG A 621 17.57 -9.75 -9.10
CA ARG A 621 16.27 -10.32 -8.77
C ARG A 621 16.39 -11.13 -7.49
N VAL A 622 15.44 -10.90 -6.56
CA VAL A 622 15.24 -11.68 -5.35
C VAL A 622 13.83 -12.24 -5.38
N MET A 623 13.71 -13.55 -5.29
CA MET A 623 12.43 -14.29 -5.33
C MET A 623 12.21 -14.92 -3.95
N CYS A 624 11.14 -14.52 -3.25
CA CYS A 624 10.74 -15.05 -1.96
C CYS A 624 9.58 -16.03 -2.14
N ASP A 625 9.66 -17.21 -1.55
CA ASP A 625 8.61 -18.23 -1.54
C ASP A 625 8.22 -18.54 -0.09
N PHE A 626 7.00 -18.15 0.28
CA PHE A 626 6.39 -18.38 1.59
C PHE A 626 5.31 -19.47 1.54
N THR A 627 5.15 -20.15 0.39
CA THR A 627 4.15 -21.19 0.20
C THR A 627 4.32 -22.28 1.27
N ASN A 628 3.26 -22.56 2.01
CA ASN A 628 3.27 -23.54 3.10
C ASN A 628 4.39 -23.33 4.13
N GLN A 629 4.79 -22.07 4.37
CA GLN A 629 5.89 -21.70 5.27
C GLN A 629 7.23 -22.36 4.90
N THR A 630 7.49 -22.56 3.61
CA THR A 630 8.82 -23.03 3.15
C THR A 630 9.89 -21.99 3.37
N ASP A 631 9.51 -20.71 3.34
CA ASP A 631 10.32 -19.57 3.73
C ASP A 631 11.70 -19.56 3.07
N LYS A 632 11.74 -19.54 1.74
CA LYS A 632 12.97 -19.56 0.94
C LYS A 632 13.11 -18.34 0.07
N ALA A 633 14.35 -17.83 -0.05
CA ALA A 633 14.68 -16.81 -1.05
C ALA A 633 15.76 -17.31 -2.02
N TYR A 634 15.60 -16.92 -3.28
CA TYR A 634 16.48 -17.25 -4.40
C TYR A 634 16.97 -15.94 -5.04
N PHE A 635 18.21 -15.99 -5.57
CA PHE A 635 18.90 -14.82 -6.09
C PHE A 635 19.31 -15.03 -7.54
N ALA A 636 19.16 -13.98 -8.34
CA ALA A 636 19.60 -14.01 -9.73
C ALA A 636 20.12 -12.62 -10.15
N TYR A 637 20.97 -12.61 -11.18
CA TYR A 637 21.41 -11.41 -11.86
C TYR A 637 21.19 -11.51 -13.35
N SER A 638 21.20 -10.36 -14.01
CA SER A 638 21.23 -10.25 -15.47
C SER A 638 22.16 -9.12 -15.88
N LEU A 639 22.80 -9.26 -17.04
CA LEU A 639 23.66 -8.24 -17.63
C LEU A 639 22.91 -7.38 -18.67
N ASP A 640 21.76 -7.85 -19.15
CA ASP A 640 20.98 -7.23 -20.22
C ASP A 640 19.50 -6.94 -19.83
N GLY A 641 19.10 -7.37 -18.61
CA GLY A 641 17.72 -7.21 -18.10
C GLY A 641 16.73 -8.27 -18.59
N THR A 642 17.14 -9.13 -19.53
CA THR A 642 16.29 -10.17 -20.14
C THR A 642 16.71 -11.59 -19.81
N ASN A 643 18.02 -11.88 -19.90
CA ASN A 643 18.60 -13.18 -19.61
C ASN A 643 19.07 -13.27 -18.17
N TRP A 644 18.43 -14.13 -17.37
CA TRP A 644 18.67 -14.24 -15.93
C TRP A 644 19.51 -15.46 -15.60
N THR A 645 20.52 -15.26 -14.76
CA THR A 645 21.38 -16.30 -14.21
C THR A 645 21.18 -16.38 -12.70
N THR A 646 20.85 -17.55 -12.18
CA THR A 646 20.82 -17.78 -10.73
C THR A 646 22.23 -17.73 -10.15
N ILE A 647 22.37 -17.21 -8.93
CA ILE A 647 23.66 -17.07 -8.26
C ILE A 647 23.59 -17.50 -6.81
N GLY A 648 24.62 -18.23 -6.36
CA GLY A 648 24.80 -18.66 -4.98
C GLY A 648 23.85 -19.77 -4.55
N ASN A 649 23.47 -19.75 -3.27
CA ASN A 649 22.62 -20.76 -2.66
C ASN A 649 21.28 -20.16 -2.20
N THR A 650 20.36 -21.02 -1.84
CA THR A 650 19.06 -20.62 -1.27
C THR A 650 19.26 -20.07 0.14
N LEU A 651 18.66 -18.90 0.43
CA LEU A 651 18.50 -18.42 1.78
C LEU A 651 17.30 -19.12 2.43
N GLN A 652 17.53 -19.83 3.53
CA GLN A 652 16.44 -20.25 4.41
C GLN A 652 16.06 -19.03 5.26
N MET A 653 14.92 -18.46 4.99
CA MET A 653 14.35 -17.34 5.75
C MET A 653 13.77 -17.85 7.07
N SER A 654 13.76 -17.01 8.10
CA SER A 654 13.15 -17.29 9.39
C SER A 654 12.74 -16.02 10.09
N TYR A 655 11.58 -16.04 10.73
CA TYR A 655 11.17 -14.94 11.62
C TYR A 655 12.03 -14.93 12.88
N THR A 656 12.63 -13.79 13.21
CA THR A 656 13.45 -13.67 14.43
C THR A 656 12.86 -12.65 15.39
N LEU A 657 12.72 -13.03 16.65
CA LEU A 657 12.22 -12.15 17.70
C LEU A 657 13.07 -10.88 17.91
N PRO A 658 14.42 -10.93 17.90
CA PRO A 658 15.21 -9.72 18.03
C PRO A 658 14.96 -8.66 16.95
N HIS A 659 14.53 -9.08 15.74
CA HIS A 659 14.19 -8.16 14.65
C HIS A 659 12.70 -7.80 14.65
N PHE A 660 11.86 -8.76 15.00
CA PHE A 660 10.42 -8.64 15.24
C PHE A 660 9.59 -8.12 14.07
N MET A 661 10.01 -8.42 12.85
CA MET A 661 9.33 -8.06 11.59
C MET A 661 9.46 -9.16 10.55
N GLY A 662 8.53 -9.21 9.60
CA GLY A 662 8.64 -10.03 8.40
C GLY A 662 9.78 -9.59 7.48
N TYR A 663 10.15 -10.45 6.54
CA TYR A 663 11.15 -10.11 5.52
C TYR A 663 10.70 -8.94 4.65
N ARG A 664 11.70 -8.20 4.18
CA ARG A 664 11.51 -7.06 3.29
C ARG A 664 12.45 -7.16 2.09
N PHE A 665 12.05 -6.65 0.94
CA PHE A 665 13.00 -6.29 -0.10
C PHE A 665 13.76 -5.06 0.37
N ALA A 666 15.08 -5.03 0.16
CA ALA A 666 15.91 -3.90 0.57
C ALA A 666 16.90 -3.49 -0.53
N LEU A 667 16.84 -2.21 -0.90
CA LEU A 667 17.86 -1.54 -1.71
C LEU A 667 18.93 -0.99 -0.76
N PHE A 668 20.19 -1.24 -1.04
CA PHE A 668 21.27 -0.83 -0.17
C PHE A 668 22.53 -0.43 -0.91
N ASN A 669 23.33 0.42 -0.27
CA ASN A 669 24.70 0.71 -0.62
C ASN A 669 25.48 0.97 0.68
N TYR A 670 26.46 0.12 1.03
CA TYR A 670 27.27 0.33 2.23
C TYR A 670 28.77 0.14 1.94
N ALA A 671 29.57 0.88 2.67
CA ALA A 671 31.03 0.87 2.58
C ALA A 671 31.65 0.07 3.70
N THR A 672 32.66 -0.76 3.41
CA THR A 672 33.48 -1.46 4.41
C THR A 672 34.84 -0.78 4.62
N LYS A 673 35.24 0.17 3.77
CA LYS A 673 36.55 0.84 3.83
C LYS A 673 36.45 2.36 3.90
N SER A 674 35.83 3.00 2.92
CA SER A 674 35.76 4.47 2.82
C SER A 674 34.41 4.93 2.28
N THR A 675 33.93 6.08 2.76
CA THR A 675 32.63 6.65 2.39
C THR A 675 32.65 7.45 1.09
N GLY A 676 31.44 7.84 0.61
CA GLY A 676 31.20 8.69 -0.54
C GLY A 676 31.16 7.94 -1.88
N GLY A 677 31.11 6.62 -1.87
CA GLY A 677 30.71 5.85 -3.04
C GLY A 677 29.20 5.87 -3.21
N PHE A 678 28.72 5.83 -4.45
CA PHE A 678 27.28 5.86 -4.72
C PHE A 678 26.88 4.91 -5.85
N VAL A 679 25.61 4.54 -5.81
CA VAL A 679 24.91 3.80 -6.87
C VAL A 679 23.60 4.47 -7.20
N ASP A 680 23.11 4.26 -8.42
CA ASP A 680 21.82 4.77 -8.89
C ASP A 680 20.91 3.59 -9.24
N PHE A 681 19.79 3.44 -8.54
CA PHE A 681 18.74 2.48 -8.90
C PHE A 681 17.76 3.14 -9.87
N ASP A 682 17.59 2.55 -11.05
CA ASP A 682 16.73 3.05 -12.12
C ASP A 682 15.25 2.77 -11.81
N TYR A 683 14.99 1.55 -11.34
CA TYR A 683 13.64 1.14 -10.93
C TYR A 683 13.71 0.04 -9.88
N PHE A 684 12.60 -0.13 -9.18
CA PHE A 684 12.27 -1.35 -8.45
C PHE A 684 10.91 -1.87 -8.93
N ARG A 685 10.86 -3.10 -9.41
CA ARG A 685 9.63 -3.76 -9.84
C ARG A 685 9.33 -4.93 -8.95
N VAL A 686 8.04 -5.09 -8.59
CA VAL A 686 7.58 -6.15 -7.70
C VAL A 686 6.43 -6.92 -8.33
N GLU A 687 6.50 -8.26 -8.27
CA GLU A 687 5.50 -9.20 -8.80
C GLU A 687 5.11 -10.22 -7.75
#